data_9b2473d2e42d43b2ca9d5aede8d463bd
#
_entry.id   9b2473d2e42d43b2ca9d5aede8d463bd
#
_cell.length_a   1.000
_cell.length_b   1.000
_cell.length_c   1.000
_cell.angle_alpha   90.00
_cell.angle_beta   90.00
_cell.angle_gamma   90.00
#
_symmetry.space_group_name_H-M   'P 1'
#
loop_
_entity.id
_entity.type
_entity.pdbx_description
1 polymer ?
#
loop_
_entity_poly.entity_id
_entity_poly.type
_entity_poly.pdbx_seq_one_letter_code
_entity_poly.pdbx_strand_id
1 'polypeptide(L)'
;MAQASGADAAAAEPGRMAGVRGGTRRGEDAARGESSLPLRGRNEMLTTIGSQLDRLLSGAGTVLVVEGRAGMGKSRLIDEIVAMGSRLSMRVGRGAADPGASIVPLAPLLEALSGGDAPILVGDSLRSAHGSPEPSYWFLQDLQASLEQAALAGPLLICLDDLQWADSATAAALRVLPGLLATVPVGWILATRPGPAPAGVRNAFDRLTRAGAKRIDLGPLDVTAVAQVAADVLAAEPGILLLDMAGRTGGSPFLLVELLRGLYEEALVEVRDGRAELVADRVPDRVCASMQQRLERTSEGARQVAIVAASLGRRFSLDAVAAMLDVAPASLLQPVDDLLHNSILVERSSTLAFFHDLTYEAVRSSIPAAIRRSLDRQAAAVLLDRGALPIEVALQLASSAEPGDEIAVTTLLRAAEALSATDPSSAANLGRRALALAPPGHSLRGPLVAGTAVWLHAAGRTDEALTFADTALRQALPPTEEAEVRLSIASMFSVSPEIRADSCRAALALTGLSASLRNRHLALLVHNLSVGGRVPEARELADEVRGPIKDSGDVRARFMLELAESGNFYADGRFAQALALIELALISGESSRDLTRVMLTRQWRCDILMLNDRLDQCLDAAVENVALAQKHHQAWALRVFETG
;
A
#
# COMPACT_ATOMS: atom_id res chain seq x y z
N MET A 1 -74.43 -41.52 -22.72
CA MET A 1 -75.78 -40.91 -22.69
C MET A 1 -75.49 -39.42 -22.52
N ALA A 2 -75.68 -38.81 -23.55
CA ALA A 2 -76.70 -37.88 -24.05
C ALA A 2 -76.32 -36.44 -23.64
N GLN A 3 -75.93 -35.70 -24.62
CA GLN A 3 -76.69 -34.74 -25.47
C GLN A 3 -76.81 -33.40 -24.74
N ALA A 4 -76.31 -32.35 -25.22
CA ALA A 4 -76.48 -31.65 -26.48
C ALA A 4 -77.10 -30.27 -26.26
N SER A 5 -76.66 -29.36 -27.04
CA SER A 5 -77.20 -28.16 -27.64
C SER A 5 -77.09 -26.86 -26.82
N GLY A 6 -76.67 -25.75 -27.29
CA GLY A 6 -76.65 -25.24 -28.65
C GLY A 6 -77.00 -23.76 -28.60
N ALA A 7 -76.54 -23.02 -29.56
CA ALA A 7 -76.98 -21.73 -30.09
C ALA A 7 -76.33 -20.45 -29.47
N ASP A 8 -75.41 -19.86 -30.21
CA ASP A 8 -75.55 -18.71 -31.12
C ASP A 8 -76.05 -17.40 -30.48
N ALA A 9 -75.20 -16.40 -30.48
CA ALA A 9 -75.49 -15.07 -31.04
C ALA A 9 -74.32 -14.11 -30.96
N ALA A 10 -73.70 -13.86 -32.10
CA ALA A 10 -73.43 -12.56 -32.72
C ALA A 10 -72.69 -11.44 -31.92
N ALA A 11 -71.51 -11.19 -32.41
CA ALA A 11 -70.96 -9.90 -32.87
C ALA A 11 -71.07 -8.66 -32.01
N ALA A 12 -69.87 -8.18 -31.59
CA ALA A 12 -69.45 -6.78 -31.76
C ALA A 12 -67.94 -6.66 -31.50
N GLU A 13 -67.16 -6.42 -32.54
CA GLU A 13 -65.79 -5.83 -32.36
C GLU A 13 -65.96 -4.40 -31.89
N PRO A 14 -64.98 -3.94 -31.03
CA PRO A 14 -64.52 -2.58 -31.12
C PRO A 14 -63.01 -2.49 -31.24
N GLY A 15 -62.56 -1.74 -32.19
CA GLY A 15 -61.51 -0.76 -32.17
C GLY A 15 -60.14 -1.24 -31.78
N ARG A 16 -59.26 -1.50 -32.76
CA ARG A 16 -57.77 -1.42 -32.62
C ARG A 16 -57.38 -0.08 -32.01
N MET A 17 -56.94 -0.08 -30.74
CA MET A 17 -56.08 0.95 -30.25
C MET A 17 -54.64 0.47 -30.45
N ALA A 18 -53.90 1.20 -31.28
CA ALA A 18 -52.45 1.07 -31.44
C ALA A 18 -51.78 1.38 -30.11
N GLY A 19 -51.33 0.35 -29.43
CA GLY A 19 -50.54 0.50 -28.21
C GLY A 19 -49.19 1.11 -28.53
N VAL A 20 -48.91 2.23 -27.92
CA VAL A 20 -47.61 2.85 -27.77
C VAL A 20 -46.73 1.89 -26.98
N ARG A 21 -46.05 0.98 -27.67
CA ARG A 21 -44.91 0.21 -27.14
C ARG A 21 -43.63 0.87 -27.63
N GLY A 22 -43.24 2.00 -27.06
CA GLY A 22 -42.04 2.74 -27.44
C GLY A 22 -41.24 3.33 -26.26
N GLY A 23 -41.75 3.23 -25.02
CA GLY A 23 -41.15 3.89 -23.86
C GLY A 23 -40.23 3.04 -22.96
N THR A 24 -40.36 1.72 -23.01
CA THR A 24 -39.70 0.85 -22.02
C THR A 24 -38.30 0.39 -22.40
N ARG A 25 -37.88 0.42 -23.66
CA ARG A 25 -36.54 -0.01 -24.07
C ARG A 25 -35.43 1.03 -23.84
N ARG A 26 -35.76 2.34 -23.82
CA ARG A 26 -34.74 3.37 -23.52
C ARG A 26 -34.43 3.52 -22.04
N GLY A 27 -35.32 3.14 -21.15
CA GLY A 27 -35.12 3.16 -19.70
C GLY A 27 -34.21 2.02 -19.19
N GLU A 28 -34.29 0.85 -19.86
CA GLU A 28 -33.45 -0.32 -19.52
C GLU A 28 -31.97 -0.13 -19.97
N ASP A 29 -31.74 0.62 -21.05
CA ASP A 29 -30.39 0.99 -21.49
C ASP A 29 -29.75 2.09 -20.61
N ALA A 30 -30.51 2.94 -19.95
CA ALA A 30 -30.00 3.95 -19.02
C ALA A 30 -29.48 3.34 -17.72
N ALA A 31 -29.94 2.18 -17.30
CA ALA A 31 -29.44 1.45 -16.12
C ALA A 31 -28.13 0.70 -16.39
N ARG A 32 -27.72 0.56 -17.65
CA ARG A 32 -26.51 -0.23 -18.03
C ARG A 32 -25.22 0.57 -18.21
N GLY A 33 -25.21 1.90 -18.03
CA GLY A 33 -24.07 2.69 -18.46
C GLY A 33 -23.67 3.88 -17.61
N GLU A 34 -23.02 3.69 -16.47
CA GLU A 34 -22.29 4.79 -15.82
C GLU A 34 -21.12 5.32 -16.69
N SER A 35 -20.63 4.52 -17.61
CA SER A 35 -19.57 4.87 -18.56
C SER A 35 -20.05 5.73 -19.75
N SER A 36 -21.35 5.95 -19.92
CA SER A 36 -21.93 6.58 -21.11
C SER A 36 -22.45 8.01 -20.93
N LEU A 37 -22.61 8.49 -19.69
CA LEU A 37 -23.07 9.85 -19.44
C LEU A 37 -21.99 10.87 -19.79
N PRO A 38 -22.30 11.95 -20.52
CA PRO A 38 -21.33 12.99 -20.85
C PRO A 38 -20.85 13.73 -19.58
N LEU A 39 -19.57 14.15 -19.58
CA LEU A 39 -19.01 14.92 -18.49
C LEU A 39 -19.51 16.37 -18.59
N ARG A 40 -20.37 16.79 -17.66
CA ARG A 40 -20.99 18.12 -17.64
C ARG A 40 -20.29 19.08 -16.69
N GLY A 41 -20.32 20.38 -17.02
CA GLY A 41 -19.79 21.44 -16.16
C GLY A 41 -18.26 21.40 -15.96
N ARG A 42 -17.51 20.77 -16.87
CA ARG A 42 -16.05 20.62 -16.78
C ARG A 42 -15.30 21.06 -18.05
N ASN A 43 -15.92 21.88 -18.89
CA ASN A 43 -15.38 22.25 -20.21
C ASN A 43 -14.01 22.95 -20.12
N GLU A 44 -13.82 23.88 -19.19
CA GLU A 44 -12.53 24.56 -18.97
C GLU A 44 -11.44 23.60 -18.54
N MET A 45 -11.81 22.63 -17.70
CA MET A 45 -10.89 21.58 -17.24
C MET A 45 -10.49 20.67 -18.39
N LEU A 46 -11.43 20.26 -19.23
CA LEU A 46 -11.16 19.46 -20.44
C LEU A 46 -10.30 20.20 -21.43
N THR A 47 -10.47 21.51 -21.58
CA THR A 47 -9.59 22.36 -22.41
C THR A 47 -8.16 22.39 -21.84
N THR A 48 -8.03 22.54 -20.54
CA THR A 48 -6.72 22.51 -19.86
C THR A 48 -6.06 21.14 -20.03
N ILE A 49 -6.81 20.05 -19.85
CA ILE A 49 -6.32 18.69 -20.04
C ILE A 49 -5.88 18.49 -21.49
N GLY A 50 -6.69 18.90 -22.47
CA GLY A 50 -6.35 18.82 -23.90
C GLY A 50 -5.01 19.50 -24.19
N SER A 51 -4.80 20.71 -23.68
CA SER A 51 -3.52 21.43 -23.85
C SER A 51 -2.32 20.69 -23.24
N GLN A 52 -2.51 19.94 -22.15
CA GLN A 52 -1.44 19.12 -21.55
C GLN A 52 -1.16 17.85 -22.38
N LEU A 53 -2.20 17.24 -22.96
CA LEU A 53 -2.03 16.10 -23.86
C LEU A 53 -1.36 16.52 -25.16
N ASP A 54 -1.66 17.72 -25.70
CA ASP A 54 -0.97 18.28 -26.89
C ASP A 54 0.54 18.52 -26.63
N ARG A 55 0.89 19.01 -25.43
CA ARG A 55 2.29 19.11 -25.01
C ARG A 55 2.98 17.76 -24.94
N LEU A 56 2.28 16.75 -24.44
CA LEU A 56 2.78 15.38 -24.37
C LEU A 56 3.04 14.82 -25.78
N LEU A 57 2.13 15.06 -26.73
CA LEU A 57 2.31 14.72 -28.15
C LEU A 57 3.48 15.45 -28.81
N SER A 58 3.81 16.66 -28.35
CA SER A 58 4.98 17.40 -28.83
C SER A 58 6.32 16.94 -28.25
N GLY A 59 6.30 15.87 -27.43
CA GLY A 59 7.50 15.24 -26.86
C GLY A 59 7.91 15.73 -25.47
N ALA A 60 7.14 16.63 -24.83
CA ALA A 60 7.45 17.17 -23.52
C ALA A 60 6.63 16.48 -22.43
N GLY A 61 7.28 16.08 -21.35
CA GLY A 61 6.61 15.54 -20.16
C GLY A 61 5.65 16.53 -19.51
N THR A 62 4.58 16.03 -18.91
CA THR A 62 3.58 16.87 -18.24
C THR A 62 3.10 16.23 -16.94
N VAL A 63 2.72 17.09 -15.98
CA VAL A 63 2.13 16.66 -14.71
C VAL A 63 0.85 17.46 -14.46
N LEU A 64 -0.23 16.74 -14.24
CA LEU A 64 -1.54 17.29 -13.90
C LEU A 64 -1.98 16.73 -12.56
N VAL A 65 -2.25 17.60 -11.61
CA VAL A 65 -2.80 17.24 -10.29
C VAL A 65 -4.29 17.55 -10.28
N VAL A 66 -5.10 16.54 -10.02
CA VAL A 66 -6.55 16.66 -9.87
C VAL A 66 -6.92 16.54 -8.40
N GLU A 67 -7.39 17.61 -7.80
CA GLU A 67 -7.80 17.62 -6.40
C GLU A 67 -9.31 17.83 -6.28
N GLY A 68 -9.95 17.07 -5.40
CA GLY A 68 -11.39 17.21 -5.17
C GLY A 68 -11.87 16.33 -4.03
N ARG A 69 -12.90 16.79 -3.31
CA ARG A 69 -13.53 16.02 -2.22
C ARG A 69 -14.11 14.71 -2.76
N ALA A 70 -14.46 13.79 -1.85
CA ALA A 70 -15.16 12.56 -2.22
C ALA A 70 -16.46 12.90 -2.99
N GLY A 71 -16.77 12.11 -4.03
CA GLY A 71 -17.98 12.30 -4.82
C GLY A 71 -17.94 13.43 -5.85
N MET A 72 -16.84 14.19 -5.99
CA MET A 72 -16.72 15.31 -6.95
C MET A 72 -16.40 14.85 -8.39
N GLY A 73 -16.27 13.55 -8.64
CA GLY A 73 -16.07 13.00 -9.97
C GLY A 73 -14.64 12.90 -10.45
N LYS A 74 -13.64 12.80 -9.54
CA LYS A 74 -12.22 12.60 -9.89
C LYS A 74 -12.01 11.40 -10.80
N SER A 75 -12.49 10.23 -10.37
CA SER A 75 -12.35 8.98 -11.13
C SER A 75 -13.03 9.07 -12.50
N ARG A 76 -14.20 9.73 -12.59
CA ARG A 76 -14.91 9.96 -13.85
C ARG A 76 -14.11 10.89 -14.78
N LEU A 77 -13.44 11.92 -14.22
CA LEU A 77 -12.55 12.78 -15.01
C LEU A 77 -11.34 12.00 -15.50
N ILE A 78 -10.75 11.14 -14.66
CA ILE A 78 -9.66 10.25 -15.07
C ILE A 78 -10.12 9.33 -16.21
N ASP A 79 -11.32 8.74 -16.12
CA ASP A 79 -11.88 7.90 -17.20
C ASP A 79 -11.96 8.66 -18.54
N GLU A 80 -12.38 9.93 -18.51
CA GLU A 80 -12.41 10.77 -19.70
C GLU A 80 -10.99 11.08 -20.24
N ILE A 81 -10.03 11.35 -19.34
CA ILE A 81 -8.62 11.56 -19.71
C ILE A 81 -8.04 10.30 -20.35
N VAL A 82 -8.31 9.14 -19.77
CA VAL A 82 -7.90 7.83 -20.32
C VAL A 82 -8.50 7.64 -21.73
N ALA A 83 -9.78 7.94 -21.90
CA ALA A 83 -10.44 7.87 -23.20
C ALA A 83 -9.84 8.87 -24.22
N MET A 84 -9.52 10.09 -23.78
CA MET A 84 -8.83 11.08 -24.62
C MET A 84 -7.44 10.59 -25.04
N GLY A 85 -6.62 10.10 -24.09
CA GLY A 85 -5.30 9.54 -24.37
C GLY A 85 -5.36 8.36 -25.34
N SER A 86 -6.32 7.45 -25.15
CA SER A 86 -6.51 6.31 -26.06
C SER A 86 -6.92 6.74 -27.46
N ARG A 87 -7.78 7.75 -27.62
CA ARG A 87 -8.13 8.34 -28.92
C ARG A 87 -6.92 8.98 -29.64
N LEU A 88 -5.97 9.48 -28.85
CA LEU A 88 -4.71 10.05 -29.35
C LEU A 88 -3.60 8.99 -29.53
N SER A 89 -3.96 7.70 -29.45
CA SER A 89 -3.02 6.58 -29.61
C SER A 89 -1.87 6.56 -28.60
N MET A 90 -2.07 7.15 -27.42
CA MET A 90 -1.14 7.07 -26.31
C MET A 90 -1.26 5.70 -25.60
N ARG A 91 -0.15 5.20 -25.06
CA ARG A 91 -0.21 4.08 -24.13
C ARG A 91 -0.60 4.58 -22.75
N VAL A 92 -1.72 4.08 -22.25
CA VAL A 92 -2.32 4.57 -21.02
C VAL A 92 -2.24 3.50 -19.93
N GLY A 93 -1.63 3.85 -18.80
CA GLY A 93 -1.62 3.04 -17.59
C GLY A 93 -2.50 3.67 -16.52
N ARG A 94 -3.24 2.84 -15.78
CA ARG A 94 -4.11 3.28 -14.71
C ARG A 94 -3.86 2.47 -13.44
N GLY A 95 -3.73 3.15 -12.31
CA GLY A 95 -3.64 2.55 -10.99
C GLY A 95 -4.37 3.40 -9.95
N ALA A 96 -4.73 2.78 -8.84
CA ALA A 96 -5.39 3.47 -7.74
C ALA A 96 -4.78 3.05 -6.40
N ALA A 97 -4.55 4.03 -5.52
CA ALA A 97 -4.13 3.74 -4.16
C ALA A 97 -5.34 3.28 -3.33
N ASP A 98 -5.12 2.26 -2.49
CA ASP A 98 -6.13 1.70 -1.60
C ASP A 98 -5.69 1.86 -0.15
N PRO A 99 -6.58 2.27 0.78
CA PRO A 99 -6.26 2.35 2.21
C PRO A 99 -5.72 1.06 2.80
N GLY A 100 -6.13 -0.11 2.26
CA GLY A 100 -5.66 -1.43 2.71
C GLY A 100 -4.39 -1.91 2.01
N ALA A 101 -4.07 -1.38 0.83
CA ALA A 101 -2.93 -1.79 0.02
C ALA A 101 -1.69 -0.89 0.21
N SER A 102 -1.72 0.07 1.12
CA SER A 102 -0.57 0.95 1.44
C SER A 102 0.66 0.20 1.97
N ILE A 103 0.54 -1.10 2.17
CA ILE A 103 1.57 -2.03 2.63
C ILE A 103 2.41 -2.57 1.47
N VAL A 104 1.85 -2.66 0.27
CA VAL A 104 2.59 -3.10 -0.92
C VAL A 104 3.26 -1.88 -1.53
N PRO A 105 4.61 -1.78 -1.46
CA PRO A 105 5.31 -0.63 -1.99
C PRO A 105 5.03 -0.44 -3.49
N LEU A 106 4.78 0.81 -3.88
CA LEU A 106 4.52 1.19 -5.27
C LEU A 106 3.26 0.57 -5.91
N ALA A 107 2.36 -0.05 -5.13
CA ALA A 107 1.20 -0.77 -5.65
C ALA A 107 0.42 0.01 -6.74
N PRO A 108 0.00 1.27 -6.54
CA PRO A 108 -0.75 1.99 -7.57
C PRO A 108 0.09 2.28 -8.81
N LEU A 109 1.40 2.50 -8.66
CA LEU A 109 2.29 2.73 -9.80
C LEU A 109 2.54 1.44 -10.58
N LEU A 110 2.78 0.35 -9.90
CA LEU A 110 2.94 -0.97 -10.53
C LEU A 110 1.67 -1.40 -11.25
N GLU A 111 0.50 -1.19 -10.65
CA GLU A 111 -0.80 -1.45 -11.30
C GLU A 111 -0.92 -0.64 -12.60
N ALA A 112 -0.56 0.65 -12.57
CA ALA A 112 -0.61 1.49 -13.76
C ALA A 112 0.37 1.04 -14.86
N LEU A 113 1.53 0.53 -14.50
CA LEU A 113 2.56 0.18 -15.47
C LEU A 113 2.42 -1.22 -16.05
N SER A 114 1.92 -2.18 -15.26
CA SER A 114 1.80 -3.59 -15.66
C SER A 114 0.37 -4.08 -15.88
N GLY A 115 -0.62 -3.26 -15.53
CA GLY A 115 -2.04 -3.61 -15.63
C GLY A 115 -2.64 -3.39 -17.01
N GLY A 116 -3.85 -3.96 -17.23
CA GLY A 116 -4.63 -3.79 -18.46
C GLY A 116 -4.18 -4.69 -19.62
N ASP A 117 -4.90 -4.55 -20.74
CA ASP A 117 -4.68 -5.36 -21.96
C ASP A 117 -3.41 -4.94 -22.74
N ALA A 118 -2.91 -3.72 -22.51
CA ALA A 118 -1.71 -3.17 -23.16
C ALA A 118 -0.80 -2.51 -22.10
N PRO A 119 -0.06 -3.31 -21.30
CA PRO A 119 0.79 -2.78 -20.24
C PRO A 119 1.90 -1.86 -20.81
N ILE A 120 2.23 -0.80 -20.05
CA ILE A 120 3.32 0.11 -20.39
C ILE A 120 4.67 -0.62 -20.28
N LEU A 121 4.83 -1.42 -19.22
CA LEU A 121 6.02 -2.24 -19.00
C LEU A 121 5.64 -3.71 -18.91
N VAL A 122 6.42 -4.57 -19.58
CA VAL A 122 6.24 -6.03 -19.61
C VAL A 122 7.52 -6.69 -19.14
N GLY A 123 7.42 -7.69 -18.25
CA GLY A 123 8.51 -8.59 -17.90
C GLY A 123 9.20 -8.33 -16.55
N ASP A 124 10.42 -8.84 -16.40
CA ASP A 124 11.18 -8.92 -15.14
C ASP A 124 11.60 -7.55 -14.54
N SER A 125 11.52 -6.47 -15.31
CA SER A 125 11.85 -5.12 -14.86
C SER A 125 11.04 -4.66 -13.63
N LEU A 126 9.89 -5.29 -13.36
CA LEU A 126 9.02 -4.98 -12.24
C LEU A 126 9.16 -5.96 -11.06
N ARG A 127 9.81 -7.11 -11.25
CA ARG A 127 9.96 -8.13 -10.18
C ARG A 127 10.89 -7.68 -9.06
N SER A 128 11.82 -6.78 -9.36
CA SER A 128 12.74 -6.19 -8.38
C SER A 128 12.04 -5.24 -7.39
N ALA A 129 10.79 -4.82 -7.67
CA ALA A 129 10.02 -3.91 -6.85
C ALA A 129 9.39 -4.54 -5.60
N HIS A 130 9.27 -5.87 -5.57
CA HIS A 130 8.56 -6.59 -4.51
C HIS A 130 9.40 -6.80 -3.25
N GLY A 131 9.87 -5.74 -2.61
CA GLY A 131 10.63 -5.91 -1.37
C GLY A 131 11.19 -4.65 -0.72
N SER A 132 10.99 -3.48 -1.29
CA SER A 132 11.52 -2.23 -0.72
C SER A 132 10.44 -1.17 -0.54
N PRO A 133 10.20 -0.67 0.67
CA PRO A 133 9.22 0.40 0.93
C PRO A 133 9.75 1.80 0.65
N GLU A 134 11.06 2.02 0.70
CA GLU A 134 11.64 3.14 -0.03
C GLU A 134 12.20 2.58 -1.32
N PRO A 135 11.71 3.05 -2.51
CA PRO A 135 12.34 2.66 -3.74
C PRO A 135 13.80 3.05 -3.63
N SER A 136 14.68 2.06 -3.64
CA SER A 136 16.10 2.33 -3.68
C SER A 136 16.36 3.24 -4.87
N TYR A 137 17.29 4.15 -4.75
CA TYR A 137 17.69 5.07 -5.83
C TYR A 137 17.82 4.33 -7.18
N TRP A 138 18.33 3.10 -7.17
CA TRP A 138 18.53 2.24 -8.32
C TRP A 138 17.24 1.74 -8.94
N PHE A 139 16.27 1.35 -8.12
CA PHE A 139 14.97 0.95 -8.64
C PHE A 139 14.28 2.12 -9.37
N LEU A 140 14.40 3.33 -8.83
CA LEU A 140 13.88 4.53 -9.51
C LEU A 140 14.63 4.84 -10.80
N GLN A 141 15.94 4.60 -10.86
CA GLN A 141 16.72 4.72 -12.08
C GLN A 141 16.34 3.66 -13.11
N ASP A 142 16.21 2.39 -12.71
CA ASP A 142 15.77 1.31 -13.60
C ASP A 142 14.36 1.56 -14.13
N LEU A 143 13.47 2.06 -13.26
CA LEU A 143 12.12 2.43 -13.65
C LEU A 143 12.12 3.65 -14.59
N GLN A 144 12.96 4.66 -14.33
CA GLN A 144 13.17 5.79 -15.24
C GLN A 144 13.63 5.29 -16.61
N ALA A 145 14.70 4.50 -16.67
CA ALA A 145 15.24 3.99 -17.93
C ALA A 145 14.21 3.14 -18.69
N SER A 146 13.42 2.33 -17.98
CA SER A 146 12.33 1.54 -18.56
C SER A 146 11.22 2.41 -19.15
N LEU A 147 10.86 3.51 -18.47
CA LEU A 147 9.85 4.46 -18.94
C LEU A 147 10.39 5.28 -20.12
N GLU A 148 11.64 5.71 -20.09
CA GLU A 148 12.31 6.37 -21.23
C GLU A 148 12.31 5.46 -22.46
N GLN A 149 12.73 4.21 -22.30
CA GLN A 149 12.72 3.22 -23.38
C GLN A 149 11.30 2.97 -23.91
N ALA A 150 10.32 2.87 -23.02
CA ALA A 150 8.93 2.69 -23.39
C ALA A 150 8.39 3.92 -24.15
N ALA A 151 8.79 5.13 -23.78
CA ALA A 151 8.38 6.37 -24.40
C ALA A 151 8.96 6.58 -25.82
N LEU A 152 10.03 5.87 -26.19
CA LEU A 152 10.55 5.87 -27.57
C LEU A 152 9.53 5.29 -28.57
N ALA A 153 8.64 4.41 -28.13
CA ALA A 153 7.61 3.81 -28.97
C ALA A 153 6.35 4.68 -29.10
N GLY A 154 6.24 5.75 -28.31
CA GLY A 154 5.12 6.70 -28.31
C GLY A 154 4.83 7.25 -26.92
N PRO A 155 4.00 8.32 -26.85
CA PRO A 155 3.67 8.98 -25.61
C PRO A 155 3.01 8.04 -24.58
N LEU A 156 3.40 8.19 -23.32
CA LEU A 156 2.87 7.44 -22.19
C LEU A 156 1.99 8.34 -21.34
N LEU A 157 0.85 7.83 -20.87
CA LEU A 157 -0.04 8.52 -19.94
C LEU A 157 -0.26 7.65 -18.72
N ILE A 158 0.23 8.08 -17.57
CA ILE A 158 0.17 7.38 -16.30
C ILE A 158 -0.86 8.08 -15.40
N CYS A 159 -1.97 7.39 -15.14
CA CYS A 159 -3.07 7.90 -14.33
C CYS A 159 -3.12 7.20 -12.98
N LEU A 160 -2.94 7.96 -11.89
CA LEU A 160 -2.98 7.44 -10.52
C LEU A 160 -4.11 8.11 -9.74
N ASP A 161 -5.02 7.30 -9.21
CA ASP A 161 -6.18 7.78 -8.45
C ASP A 161 -6.00 7.53 -6.94
N ASP A 162 -6.78 8.29 -6.16
CA ASP A 162 -6.91 8.18 -4.69
C ASP A 162 -5.55 8.23 -3.94
N LEU A 163 -4.60 9.03 -4.42
CA LEU A 163 -3.23 9.14 -3.88
C LEU A 163 -3.14 9.62 -2.42
N GLN A 164 -4.22 10.07 -1.79
CA GLN A 164 -4.27 10.28 -0.35
C GLN A 164 -4.01 8.98 0.46
N TRP A 165 -4.13 7.83 -0.17
CA TRP A 165 -3.87 6.50 0.39
C TRP A 165 -2.55 5.89 -0.09
N ALA A 166 -1.77 6.65 -0.87
CA ALA A 166 -0.53 6.14 -1.43
C ALA A 166 0.49 5.81 -0.33
N ASP A 167 1.21 4.71 -0.55
CA ASP A 167 2.33 4.28 0.28
C ASP A 167 3.53 5.23 0.18
N SER A 168 4.47 5.09 1.10
CA SER A 168 5.67 5.95 1.17
C SER A 168 6.56 5.83 -0.06
N ALA A 169 6.61 4.64 -0.68
CA ALA A 169 7.41 4.37 -1.85
C ALA A 169 6.81 5.03 -3.11
N THR A 170 5.49 4.95 -3.26
CA THR A 170 4.77 5.71 -4.30
C THR A 170 4.99 7.21 -4.15
N ALA A 171 4.88 7.74 -2.93
CA ALA A 171 5.14 9.15 -2.66
C ALA A 171 6.59 9.56 -2.98
N ALA A 172 7.57 8.70 -2.68
CA ALA A 172 8.98 8.92 -3.02
C ALA A 172 9.20 8.90 -4.54
N ALA A 173 8.62 7.94 -5.25
CA ALA A 173 8.68 7.85 -6.72
C ALA A 173 8.09 9.09 -7.38
N LEU A 174 6.93 9.57 -6.93
CA LEU A 174 6.29 10.78 -7.44
C LEU A 174 7.08 12.07 -7.17
N ARG A 175 7.93 12.11 -6.16
CA ARG A 175 8.85 13.24 -5.92
C ARG A 175 9.99 13.32 -6.92
N VAL A 176 10.35 12.20 -7.55
CA VAL A 176 11.59 12.07 -8.36
C VAL A 176 11.28 11.86 -9.82
N LEU A 177 10.50 10.83 -10.17
CA LEU A 177 10.28 10.40 -11.55
C LEU A 177 9.69 11.48 -12.47
N PRO A 178 8.65 12.26 -12.07
CA PRO A 178 8.09 13.27 -12.97
C PRO A 178 9.09 14.36 -13.34
N GLY A 179 10.02 14.69 -12.42
CA GLY A 179 11.10 15.65 -12.68
C GLY A 179 12.16 15.09 -13.62
N LEU A 180 12.58 13.86 -13.43
CA LEU A 180 13.57 13.18 -14.28
C LEU A 180 13.04 12.95 -15.69
N LEU A 181 11.74 12.69 -15.85
CA LEU A 181 11.08 12.44 -17.14
C LEU A 181 10.45 13.68 -17.77
N ALA A 182 10.78 14.89 -17.29
CA ALA A 182 10.18 16.13 -17.78
C ALA A 182 10.46 16.42 -19.27
N THR A 183 11.54 15.90 -19.84
CA THR A 183 11.93 16.02 -21.24
C THR A 183 11.56 14.82 -22.11
N VAL A 184 10.83 13.86 -21.53
CA VAL A 184 10.38 12.62 -22.18
C VAL A 184 8.86 12.67 -22.28
N PRO A 185 8.20 12.15 -23.34
CA PRO A 185 6.76 12.22 -23.49
C PRO A 185 6.04 11.26 -22.52
N VAL A 186 6.17 11.55 -21.21
CA VAL A 186 5.49 10.85 -20.11
C VAL A 186 4.58 11.83 -19.38
N GLY A 187 3.27 11.60 -19.46
CA GLY A 187 2.23 12.37 -18.78
C GLY A 187 1.81 11.72 -17.46
N TRP A 188 1.73 12.53 -16.44
CA TRP A 188 1.28 12.11 -15.10
C TRP A 188 -0.03 12.78 -14.73
N ILE A 189 -1.07 11.99 -14.52
CA ILE A 189 -2.38 12.44 -14.02
C ILE A 189 -2.53 11.90 -12.61
N LEU A 190 -2.49 12.79 -11.62
CA LEU A 190 -2.41 12.45 -10.21
C LEU A 190 -3.63 12.96 -9.47
N ALA A 191 -4.52 12.07 -9.05
CA ALA A 191 -5.73 12.48 -8.32
C ALA A 191 -5.61 12.23 -6.82
N THR A 192 -6.08 13.22 -6.04
CA THR A 192 -6.06 13.17 -4.58
C THR A 192 -7.27 13.89 -3.97
N ARG A 193 -7.49 13.70 -2.68
CA ARG A 193 -8.49 14.44 -1.91
C ARG A 193 -7.81 15.56 -1.11
N PRO A 194 -8.46 16.73 -0.92
CA PRO A 194 -7.99 17.73 0.03
C PRO A 194 -8.11 17.19 1.46
N GLY A 195 -7.15 17.53 2.31
CA GLY A 195 -7.20 17.16 3.72
C GLY A 195 -5.96 16.41 4.22
N PRO A 196 -6.07 15.69 5.34
CA PRO A 196 -4.94 14.99 5.93
C PRO A 196 -4.51 13.84 5.01
N ALA A 197 -3.29 13.96 4.51
CA ALA A 197 -2.60 12.91 3.77
C ALA A 197 -1.25 12.63 4.46
N PRO A 198 -0.64 11.45 4.27
CA PRO A 198 0.71 11.17 4.76
C PRO A 198 1.68 12.28 4.37
N ALA A 199 2.63 12.62 5.26
CA ALA A 199 3.57 13.70 5.03
C ALA A 199 4.36 13.53 3.71
N GLY A 200 4.72 12.30 3.35
CA GLY A 200 5.40 11.97 2.09
C GLY A 200 4.58 12.37 0.87
N VAL A 201 3.29 12.11 0.88
CA VAL A 201 2.35 12.44 -0.21
C VAL A 201 2.21 13.96 -0.33
N ARG A 202 1.96 14.68 0.78
CA ARG A 202 1.90 16.15 0.76
C ARG A 202 3.17 16.77 0.19
N ASN A 203 4.33 16.33 0.68
CA ASN A 203 5.63 16.81 0.19
C ASN A 203 5.85 16.53 -1.30
N ALA A 204 5.34 15.39 -1.82
CA ALA A 204 5.40 15.09 -3.25
C ALA A 204 4.57 16.09 -4.06
N PHE A 205 3.32 16.32 -3.68
CA PHE A 205 2.43 17.26 -4.36
C PHE A 205 2.93 18.70 -4.28
N ASP A 206 3.44 19.16 -3.13
CA ASP A 206 4.04 20.49 -2.96
C ASP A 206 5.27 20.68 -3.87
N ARG A 207 6.09 19.65 -4.02
CA ARG A 207 7.24 19.68 -4.92
C ARG A 207 6.81 19.74 -6.39
N LEU A 208 5.86 18.90 -6.80
CA LEU A 208 5.33 18.89 -8.16
C LEU A 208 4.70 20.24 -8.52
N THR A 209 3.92 20.84 -7.60
CA THR A 209 3.32 22.16 -7.80
C THR A 209 4.39 23.23 -7.97
N ARG A 210 5.43 23.24 -7.12
CA ARG A 210 6.58 24.16 -7.28
C ARG A 210 7.37 23.93 -8.56
N ALA A 211 7.40 22.71 -9.08
CA ALA A 211 8.01 22.38 -10.37
C ALA A 211 7.13 22.72 -11.58
N GLY A 212 5.96 23.32 -11.38
CA GLY A 212 5.08 23.79 -12.46
C GLY A 212 3.99 22.80 -12.87
N ALA A 213 3.70 21.77 -12.06
CA ALA A 213 2.55 20.89 -12.31
C ALA A 213 1.26 21.72 -12.36
N LYS A 214 0.43 21.44 -13.37
CA LYS A 214 -0.89 22.06 -13.47
C LYS A 214 -1.82 21.43 -12.45
N ARG A 215 -2.63 22.25 -11.79
CA ARG A 215 -3.61 21.81 -10.80
C ARG A 215 -5.02 22.09 -11.29
N ILE A 216 -5.89 21.09 -11.14
CA ILE A 216 -7.33 21.18 -11.37
C ILE A 216 -8.01 20.90 -10.03
N ASP A 217 -8.73 21.91 -9.54
CA ASP A 217 -9.55 21.77 -8.35
C ASP A 217 -11.00 21.43 -8.75
N LEU A 218 -11.43 20.20 -8.43
CA LEU A 218 -12.78 19.73 -8.66
C LEU A 218 -13.71 20.20 -7.55
N GLY A 219 -14.37 21.32 -7.82
CA GLY A 219 -15.46 21.82 -7.01
C GLY A 219 -16.81 21.16 -7.33
N PRO A 220 -17.88 21.59 -6.61
CA PRO A 220 -19.24 21.18 -6.95
C PRO A 220 -19.64 21.62 -8.36
N LEU A 221 -20.63 20.93 -8.93
CA LEU A 221 -21.27 21.34 -10.19
C LEU A 221 -22.07 22.62 -9.96
N ASP A 222 -22.07 23.52 -10.93
CA ASP A 222 -22.96 24.66 -10.95
C ASP A 222 -24.41 24.23 -11.29
N VAL A 223 -25.35 25.16 -11.13
CA VAL A 223 -26.78 24.88 -11.35
C VAL A 223 -27.07 24.41 -12.77
N THR A 224 -26.35 24.93 -13.75
CA THR A 224 -26.53 24.58 -15.16
C THR A 224 -26.04 23.13 -15.40
N ALA A 225 -24.89 22.78 -14.86
CA ALA A 225 -24.37 21.43 -14.96
C ALA A 225 -25.24 20.41 -14.19
N VAL A 226 -25.78 20.79 -13.03
CA VAL A 226 -26.76 19.96 -12.28
C VAL A 226 -27.98 19.67 -13.14
N ALA A 227 -28.54 20.68 -13.81
CA ALA A 227 -29.68 20.49 -14.72
C ALA A 227 -29.35 19.60 -15.91
N GLN A 228 -28.15 19.77 -16.51
CA GLN A 228 -27.69 18.93 -17.62
C GLN A 228 -27.50 17.45 -17.19
N VAL A 229 -26.87 17.22 -16.02
CA VAL A 229 -26.71 15.86 -15.49
C VAL A 229 -28.07 15.26 -15.19
N ALA A 230 -29.03 16.02 -14.65
CA ALA A 230 -30.37 15.53 -14.39
C ALA A 230 -31.10 15.16 -15.70
N ALA A 231 -30.97 15.99 -16.73
CA ALA A 231 -31.51 15.69 -18.04
C ALA A 231 -30.88 14.44 -18.67
N ASP A 232 -29.56 14.27 -18.57
CA ASP A 232 -28.86 13.10 -19.09
C ASP A 232 -29.27 11.81 -18.35
N VAL A 233 -29.40 11.85 -17.02
CA VAL A 233 -29.72 10.68 -16.19
C VAL A 233 -31.17 10.24 -16.43
N LEU A 234 -32.13 11.19 -16.54
CA LEU A 234 -33.52 10.91 -16.68
C LEU A 234 -33.99 10.81 -18.14
N ALA A 235 -33.10 11.13 -19.08
CA ALA A 235 -33.40 11.27 -20.51
C ALA A 235 -34.62 12.20 -20.78
N ALA A 236 -34.80 13.24 -19.95
CA ALA A 236 -35.91 14.20 -19.99
C ALA A 236 -35.50 15.53 -19.33
N GLU A 237 -36.11 16.64 -19.72
CA GLU A 237 -35.87 17.94 -19.07
C GLU A 237 -36.41 17.95 -17.64
N PRO A 238 -35.58 18.28 -16.64
CA PRO A 238 -36.00 18.31 -15.24
C PRO A 238 -36.92 19.49 -14.96
N GLY A 239 -38.07 19.23 -14.29
CA GLY A 239 -38.95 20.27 -13.80
C GLY A 239 -38.38 21.06 -12.61
N ILE A 240 -39.00 22.19 -12.29
CA ILE A 240 -38.50 23.14 -11.29
C ILE A 240 -38.34 22.50 -9.91
N LEU A 241 -39.34 21.70 -9.46
CA LEU A 241 -39.28 21.03 -8.16
C LEU A 241 -38.17 19.96 -8.11
N LEU A 242 -37.91 19.28 -9.22
CA LEU A 242 -36.87 18.30 -9.35
C LEU A 242 -35.49 18.97 -9.31
N LEU A 243 -35.34 20.15 -9.94
CA LEU A 243 -34.11 20.94 -9.90
C LEU A 243 -33.84 21.49 -8.48
N ASP A 244 -34.88 21.93 -7.75
CA ASP A 244 -34.72 22.33 -6.35
C ASP A 244 -34.21 21.17 -5.49
N MET A 245 -34.79 19.99 -5.66
CA MET A 245 -34.36 18.78 -4.97
C MET A 245 -32.94 18.37 -5.38
N ALA A 246 -32.60 18.40 -6.65
CA ALA A 246 -31.25 18.15 -7.16
C ALA A 246 -30.23 19.15 -6.57
N GLY A 247 -30.61 20.40 -6.40
CA GLY A 247 -29.79 21.44 -5.75
C GLY A 247 -29.40 21.09 -4.30
N ARG A 248 -30.23 20.35 -3.57
CA ARG A 248 -29.95 19.89 -2.19
C ARG A 248 -28.76 18.94 -2.11
N THR A 249 -28.31 18.37 -3.22
CA THR A 249 -27.05 17.58 -3.30
C THR A 249 -25.80 18.43 -3.16
N GLY A 250 -25.93 19.75 -3.09
CA GLY A 250 -24.81 20.68 -3.03
C GLY A 250 -23.91 20.61 -4.26
N GLY A 251 -24.41 20.18 -5.40
CA GLY A 251 -23.68 20.05 -6.65
C GLY A 251 -22.68 18.87 -6.68
N SER A 252 -22.78 17.92 -5.73
CA SER A 252 -21.99 16.69 -5.77
C SER A 252 -22.48 15.79 -6.90
N PRO A 253 -21.64 15.52 -7.93
CA PRO A 253 -22.05 14.66 -9.05
C PRO A 253 -22.53 13.28 -8.60
N PHE A 254 -21.84 12.70 -7.64
CA PHE A 254 -22.18 11.40 -7.10
C PHE A 254 -23.54 11.41 -6.40
N LEU A 255 -23.76 12.36 -5.48
CA LEU A 255 -25.01 12.48 -4.76
C LEU A 255 -26.17 12.77 -5.70
N LEU A 256 -25.90 13.58 -6.73
CA LEU A 256 -26.90 13.92 -7.75
C LEU A 256 -27.35 12.71 -8.54
N VAL A 257 -26.42 11.93 -9.06
CA VAL A 257 -26.73 10.71 -9.84
C VAL A 257 -27.47 9.70 -8.96
N GLU A 258 -27.02 9.50 -7.73
CA GLU A 258 -27.67 8.59 -6.79
C GLU A 258 -29.10 9.04 -6.43
N LEU A 259 -29.27 10.34 -6.18
CA LEU A 259 -30.60 10.91 -5.92
C LEU A 259 -31.54 10.68 -7.11
N LEU A 260 -31.10 11.06 -8.31
CA LEU A 260 -31.94 10.97 -9.52
C LEU A 260 -32.32 9.52 -9.85
N ARG A 261 -31.36 8.59 -9.70
CA ARG A 261 -31.64 7.15 -9.86
C ARG A 261 -32.62 6.65 -8.82
N GLY A 262 -32.41 7.00 -7.54
CA GLY A 262 -33.31 6.62 -6.47
C GLY A 262 -34.74 7.15 -6.70
N LEU A 263 -34.86 8.42 -7.10
CA LEU A 263 -36.16 9.02 -7.43
C LEU A 263 -36.86 8.30 -8.60
N TYR A 264 -36.11 7.92 -9.63
CA TYR A 264 -36.64 7.19 -10.77
C TYR A 264 -37.07 5.77 -10.41
N GLU A 265 -36.22 5.03 -9.68
CA GLU A 265 -36.44 3.67 -9.23
C GLU A 265 -37.66 3.56 -8.28
N GLU A 266 -37.87 4.60 -7.44
CA GLU A 266 -39.02 4.67 -6.51
C GLU A 266 -40.30 5.24 -7.13
N ALA A 267 -40.28 5.50 -8.44
CA ALA A 267 -41.40 6.16 -9.15
C ALA A 267 -41.80 7.51 -8.51
N LEU A 268 -40.85 8.22 -7.91
CA LEU A 268 -41.05 9.57 -7.37
C LEU A 268 -40.83 10.65 -8.42
N VAL A 269 -40.40 10.28 -9.61
CA VAL A 269 -40.30 11.12 -10.81
C VAL A 269 -41.13 10.47 -11.92
N GLU A 270 -41.98 11.25 -12.55
CA GLU A 270 -42.73 10.84 -13.72
C GLU A 270 -42.22 11.58 -14.95
N VAL A 271 -41.90 10.83 -16.00
CA VAL A 271 -41.48 11.41 -17.28
C VAL A 271 -42.66 11.42 -18.23
N ARG A 272 -43.17 12.64 -18.57
CA ARG A 272 -44.26 12.87 -19.53
C ARG A 272 -43.81 13.91 -20.56
N ASP A 273 -44.07 13.64 -21.80
CA ASP A 273 -43.78 14.55 -22.92
C ASP A 273 -42.34 15.13 -22.93
N GLY A 274 -41.36 14.30 -22.52
CA GLY A 274 -39.96 14.70 -22.45
C GLY A 274 -39.60 15.56 -21.25
N ARG A 275 -40.51 15.72 -20.27
CA ARG A 275 -40.26 16.39 -18.99
C ARG A 275 -40.30 15.43 -17.83
N ALA A 276 -39.36 15.60 -16.90
CA ALA A 276 -39.28 14.85 -15.66
C ALA A 276 -39.84 15.71 -14.51
N GLU A 277 -40.99 15.33 -13.98
CA GLU A 277 -41.65 16.04 -12.89
C GLU A 277 -41.61 15.22 -11.61
N LEU A 278 -41.41 15.89 -10.48
CA LEU A 278 -41.43 15.26 -9.16
C LEU A 278 -42.88 14.96 -8.76
N VAL A 279 -43.16 13.70 -8.44
CA VAL A 279 -44.51 13.24 -8.03
C VAL A 279 -44.74 13.48 -6.54
N ALA A 280 -43.70 13.37 -5.73
CA ALA A 280 -43.78 13.62 -4.29
C ALA A 280 -42.49 14.25 -3.79
N ASP A 281 -42.60 15.30 -2.94
CA ASP A 281 -41.44 15.95 -2.26
C ASP A 281 -40.96 15.02 -1.14
N ARG A 282 -40.37 13.92 -1.53
CA ARG A 282 -39.84 12.92 -0.64
C ARG A 282 -38.35 12.71 -0.93
N VAL A 283 -37.54 13.35 -0.13
CA VAL A 283 -36.09 13.28 -0.22
C VAL A 283 -35.62 12.02 0.50
N PRO A 284 -34.74 11.21 -0.08
CA PRO A 284 -33.96 10.23 0.68
C PRO A 284 -33.11 11.00 1.69
N ASP A 285 -33.34 10.81 2.97
CA ASP A 285 -32.74 11.62 4.05
C ASP A 285 -31.22 11.58 4.07
N ARG A 286 -30.58 10.57 3.45
CA ARG A 286 -29.12 10.48 3.34
C ARG A 286 -28.71 9.53 2.21
N VAL A 287 -27.61 9.85 1.55
CA VAL A 287 -26.98 8.97 0.55
C VAL A 287 -26.62 7.61 1.15
N CYS A 288 -26.22 7.58 2.41
CA CYS A 288 -25.99 6.33 3.15
C CYS A 288 -27.29 5.53 3.31
N ALA A 289 -28.44 6.20 3.53
CA ALA A 289 -29.75 5.54 3.57
C ALA A 289 -30.15 5.00 2.19
N SER A 290 -29.83 5.70 1.10
CA SER A 290 -30.01 5.18 -0.26
C SER A 290 -29.17 3.92 -0.50
N MET A 291 -27.92 3.89 -0.03
CA MET A 291 -27.09 2.70 -0.13
C MET A 291 -27.56 1.57 0.79
N GLN A 292 -27.98 1.90 2.01
CA GLN A 292 -28.64 0.93 2.89
C GLN A 292 -29.94 0.41 2.30
N GLN A 293 -30.78 1.28 1.75
CA GLN A 293 -31.99 0.85 1.03
C GLN A 293 -31.68 0.01 -0.21
N ARG A 294 -30.63 0.31 -0.96
CA ARG A 294 -30.16 -0.54 -2.06
C ARG A 294 -29.73 -1.92 -1.55
N LEU A 295 -28.98 -1.94 -0.47
CA LEU A 295 -28.57 -3.18 0.18
C LEU A 295 -29.77 -3.95 0.74
N GLU A 296 -30.77 -3.26 1.29
CA GLU A 296 -32.02 -3.84 1.79
C GLU A 296 -32.92 -4.40 0.68
N ARG A 297 -32.80 -3.89 -0.55
CA ARG A 297 -33.52 -4.39 -1.74
C ARG A 297 -32.87 -5.61 -2.37
N THR A 298 -31.61 -5.88 -2.02
CA THR A 298 -30.95 -7.10 -2.47
C THR A 298 -31.41 -8.30 -1.63
N SER A 299 -31.21 -9.48 -2.16
CA SER A 299 -31.48 -10.72 -1.44
C SER A 299 -30.68 -10.80 -0.11
N GLU A 300 -31.17 -11.57 0.84
CA GLU A 300 -30.46 -11.79 2.11
C GLU A 300 -29.05 -12.32 1.88
N GLY A 301 -28.88 -13.25 0.93
CA GLY A 301 -27.58 -13.77 0.55
C GLY A 301 -26.67 -12.67 -0.03
N ALA A 302 -27.20 -11.75 -0.83
CA ALA A 302 -26.43 -10.63 -1.36
C ALA A 302 -25.98 -9.66 -0.27
N ARG A 303 -26.84 -9.35 0.71
CA ARG A 303 -26.45 -8.54 1.87
C ARG A 303 -25.33 -9.19 2.68
N GLN A 304 -25.44 -10.47 2.93
CA GLN A 304 -24.42 -11.23 3.65
C GLN A 304 -23.08 -11.21 2.90
N VAL A 305 -23.10 -11.42 1.59
CA VAL A 305 -21.93 -11.32 0.72
C VAL A 305 -21.30 -9.92 0.80
N ALA A 306 -22.10 -8.85 0.71
CA ALA A 306 -21.58 -7.48 0.78
C ALA A 306 -20.91 -7.17 2.12
N ILE A 307 -21.52 -7.60 3.24
CA ILE A 307 -20.97 -7.43 4.60
C ILE A 307 -19.62 -8.15 4.75
N VAL A 308 -19.57 -9.41 4.31
CA VAL A 308 -18.34 -10.21 4.39
C VAL A 308 -17.26 -9.65 3.46
N ALA A 309 -17.64 -9.29 2.23
CA ALA A 309 -16.74 -8.66 1.27
C ALA A 309 -16.13 -7.36 1.81
N ALA A 310 -16.91 -6.54 2.53
CA ALA A 310 -16.42 -5.31 3.15
C ALA A 310 -15.35 -5.56 4.23
N SER A 311 -15.29 -6.76 4.80
CA SER A 311 -14.25 -7.15 5.75
C SER A 311 -12.99 -7.69 5.05
N LEU A 312 -13.10 -8.20 3.83
CA LEU A 312 -11.95 -8.59 3.00
C LEU A 312 -11.25 -7.38 2.36
N GLY A 313 -11.94 -6.25 2.25
CA GLY A 313 -11.40 -5.03 1.67
C GLY A 313 -12.20 -4.52 0.48
N ARG A 314 -11.68 -3.50 -0.20
CA ARG A 314 -12.36 -2.91 -1.38
C ARG A 314 -12.35 -3.81 -2.60
N ARG A 315 -11.28 -4.59 -2.76
CA ARG A 315 -11.11 -5.61 -3.80
C ARG A 315 -10.94 -6.96 -3.12
N PHE A 316 -11.58 -7.96 -3.63
CA PHE A 316 -11.56 -9.29 -3.04
C PHE A 316 -11.83 -10.35 -4.11
N SER A 317 -11.45 -11.58 -3.83
CA SER A 317 -11.78 -12.73 -4.68
C SER A 317 -13.11 -13.36 -4.21
N LEU A 318 -13.85 -13.92 -5.15
CA LEU A 318 -15.05 -14.68 -4.84
C LEU A 318 -14.77 -15.86 -3.91
N ASP A 319 -13.62 -16.50 -4.11
CA ASP A 319 -13.18 -17.62 -3.29
C ASP A 319 -12.91 -17.21 -1.82
N ALA A 320 -12.41 -16.01 -1.56
CA ALA A 320 -12.22 -15.53 -0.20
C ALA A 320 -13.56 -15.30 0.51
N VAL A 321 -14.56 -14.76 -0.20
CA VAL A 321 -15.94 -14.63 0.33
C VAL A 321 -16.54 -16.00 0.62
N ALA A 322 -16.38 -16.95 -0.31
CA ALA A 322 -16.86 -18.31 -0.14
C ALA A 322 -16.26 -19.00 1.08
N ALA A 323 -14.94 -18.83 1.28
CA ALA A 323 -14.24 -19.35 2.45
C ALA A 323 -14.71 -18.72 3.77
N MET A 324 -14.97 -17.40 3.78
CA MET A 324 -15.50 -16.73 4.97
C MET A 324 -16.92 -17.16 5.34
N LEU A 325 -17.73 -17.50 4.34
CA LEU A 325 -19.11 -17.97 4.53
C LEU A 325 -19.21 -19.49 4.70
N ASP A 326 -18.11 -20.21 4.54
CA ASP A 326 -18.07 -21.68 4.53
C ASP A 326 -19.05 -22.30 3.53
N VAL A 327 -19.05 -21.78 2.30
CA VAL A 327 -19.91 -22.23 1.22
C VAL A 327 -19.13 -22.47 -0.08
N ALA A 328 -19.72 -23.26 -0.98
CA ALA A 328 -19.15 -23.43 -2.32
C ALA A 328 -19.25 -22.13 -3.12
N PRO A 329 -18.21 -21.72 -3.90
CA PRO A 329 -18.28 -20.51 -4.74
C PRO A 329 -19.48 -20.46 -5.67
N ALA A 330 -19.95 -21.60 -6.16
CA ALA A 330 -21.12 -21.67 -7.02
C ALA A 330 -22.42 -21.18 -6.34
N SER A 331 -22.54 -21.29 -5.03
CA SER A 331 -23.72 -20.80 -4.29
C SER A 331 -23.76 -19.26 -4.21
N LEU A 332 -22.66 -18.58 -4.49
CA LEU A 332 -22.54 -17.12 -4.47
C LEU A 332 -22.88 -16.46 -5.81
N LEU A 333 -23.10 -17.23 -6.88
CA LEU A 333 -23.38 -16.68 -8.22
C LEU A 333 -24.59 -15.76 -8.20
N GLN A 334 -25.72 -16.21 -7.67
CA GLN A 334 -26.93 -15.40 -7.60
C GLN A 334 -26.79 -14.18 -6.67
N PRO A 335 -26.26 -14.30 -5.44
CA PRO A 335 -25.97 -13.15 -4.59
C PRO A 335 -25.03 -12.11 -5.21
N VAL A 336 -23.98 -12.54 -5.90
CA VAL A 336 -23.03 -11.65 -6.55
C VAL A 336 -23.65 -10.97 -7.76
N ASP A 337 -24.42 -11.70 -8.59
CA ASP A 337 -25.13 -11.13 -9.71
C ASP A 337 -26.13 -10.04 -9.26
N ASP A 338 -26.84 -10.27 -8.17
CA ASP A 338 -27.71 -9.28 -7.53
C ASP A 338 -26.94 -8.01 -7.11
N LEU A 339 -25.74 -8.15 -6.55
CA LEU A 339 -24.88 -7.01 -6.17
C LEU A 339 -24.31 -6.26 -7.37
N LEU A 340 -23.98 -6.97 -8.45
CA LEU A 340 -23.51 -6.37 -9.71
C LEU A 340 -24.65 -5.59 -10.38
N HIS A 341 -25.86 -6.18 -10.48
CA HIS A 341 -27.02 -5.50 -11.05
C HIS A 341 -27.43 -4.25 -10.27
N ASN A 342 -27.29 -4.25 -8.96
CA ASN A 342 -27.59 -3.10 -8.11
C ASN A 342 -26.42 -2.10 -8.01
N SER A 343 -25.35 -2.25 -8.80
CA SER A 343 -24.17 -1.38 -8.82
C SER A 343 -23.53 -1.19 -7.43
N ILE A 344 -23.58 -2.22 -6.59
CA ILE A 344 -22.90 -2.28 -5.31
C ILE A 344 -21.49 -2.81 -5.53
N LEU A 345 -21.35 -3.83 -6.38
CA LEU A 345 -20.08 -4.39 -6.82
C LEU A 345 -19.83 -4.12 -8.30
N VAL A 346 -18.58 -4.24 -8.69
CA VAL A 346 -18.12 -4.22 -10.08
C VAL A 346 -17.04 -5.29 -10.26
N GLU A 347 -17.02 -5.92 -11.40
CA GLU A 347 -15.97 -6.83 -11.81
C GLU A 347 -14.76 -6.03 -12.31
N ARG A 348 -13.57 -6.39 -11.82
CA ARG A 348 -12.31 -5.81 -12.26
C ARG A 348 -11.30 -6.91 -12.53
N SER A 349 -11.07 -7.19 -13.81
CA SER A 349 -10.23 -8.29 -14.27
C SER A 349 -10.68 -9.62 -13.66
N SER A 350 -9.92 -10.22 -12.75
CA SER A 350 -10.25 -11.49 -12.08
C SER A 350 -10.78 -11.33 -10.65
N THR A 351 -11.09 -10.11 -10.21
CA THR A 351 -11.53 -9.82 -8.84
C THR A 351 -12.82 -9.02 -8.84
N LEU A 352 -13.52 -9.03 -7.72
CA LEU A 352 -14.66 -8.17 -7.45
C LEU A 352 -14.20 -6.96 -6.63
N ALA A 353 -14.83 -5.81 -6.85
CA ALA A 353 -14.57 -4.60 -6.08
C ALA A 353 -15.88 -3.90 -5.75
N PHE A 354 -15.92 -3.12 -4.67
CA PHE A 354 -17.02 -2.19 -4.44
C PHE A 354 -16.99 -1.11 -5.51
N PHE A 355 -18.17 -0.81 -6.06
CA PHE A 355 -18.32 0.11 -7.18
C PHE A 355 -17.80 1.51 -6.84
N HIS A 356 -18.02 1.97 -5.61
CA HIS A 356 -17.60 3.26 -5.11
C HIS A 356 -17.05 3.16 -3.69
N ASP A 357 -16.11 4.03 -3.34
CA ASP A 357 -15.55 4.14 -1.99
C ASP A 357 -16.62 4.36 -0.93
N LEU A 358 -17.61 5.22 -1.25
CA LEU A 358 -18.73 5.48 -0.36
C LEU A 358 -19.65 4.27 -0.18
N THR A 359 -19.75 3.39 -1.18
CA THR A 359 -20.48 2.13 -1.06
C THR A 359 -19.78 1.20 -0.06
N TYR A 360 -18.48 1.05 -0.19
CA TYR A 360 -17.66 0.30 0.77
C TYR A 360 -17.77 0.87 2.19
N GLU A 361 -17.60 2.19 2.33
CA GLU A 361 -17.70 2.87 3.63
C GLU A 361 -19.11 2.75 4.24
N ALA A 362 -20.17 2.88 3.43
CA ALA A 362 -21.54 2.72 3.87
C ALA A 362 -21.84 1.30 4.35
N VAL A 363 -21.40 0.26 3.61
CA VAL A 363 -21.54 -1.13 4.03
C VAL A 363 -20.75 -1.36 5.33
N ARG A 364 -19.52 -0.90 5.39
CA ARG A 364 -18.67 -1.05 6.60
C ARG A 364 -19.25 -0.34 7.83
N SER A 365 -19.79 0.86 7.67
CA SER A 365 -20.39 1.64 8.76
C SER A 365 -21.71 1.04 9.26
N SER A 366 -22.42 0.28 8.42
CA SER A 366 -23.64 -0.42 8.81
C SER A 366 -23.38 -1.63 9.73
N ILE A 367 -22.12 -2.13 9.75
CA ILE A 367 -21.72 -3.27 10.58
C ILE A 367 -21.42 -2.79 12.01
N PRO A 368 -22.08 -3.30 13.04
CA PRO A 368 -21.74 -2.98 14.43
C PRO A 368 -20.26 -3.24 14.73
N ALA A 369 -19.63 -2.36 15.50
CA ALA A 369 -18.18 -2.39 15.73
C ALA A 369 -17.65 -3.75 16.26
N ALA A 370 -18.44 -4.43 17.12
CA ALA A 370 -18.07 -5.75 17.65
C ALA A 370 -18.06 -6.82 16.55
N ILE A 371 -19.10 -6.84 15.70
CA ILE A 371 -19.23 -7.78 14.59
C ILE A 371 -18.13 -7.49 13.55
N ARG A 372 -17.89 -6.23 13.24
CA ARG A 372 -16.85 -5.81 12.30
C ARG A 372 -15.47 -6.30 12.71
N ARG A 373 -15.10 -6.13 13.98
CA ARG A 373 -13.81 -6.66 14.51
C ARG A 373 -13.71 -8.17 14.36
N SER A 374 -14.78 -8.90 14.63
CA SER A 374 -14.81 -10.36 14.46
C SER A 374 -14.63 -10.78 13.01
N LEU A 375 -15.34 -10.11 12.09
CA LEU A 375 -15.23 -10.37 10.65
C LEU A 375 -13.84 -9.99 10.11
N ASP A 376 -13.26 -8.88 10.56
CA ASP A 376 -11.92 -8.47 10.15
C ASP A 376 -10.85 -9.50 10.57
N ARG A 377 -10.97 -10.09 11.76
CA ARG A 377 -10.09 -11.18 12.23
C ARG A 377 -10.27 -12.44 11.37
N GLN A 378 -11.51 -12.82 11.10
CA GLN A 378 -11.81 -13.98 10.24
C GLN A 378 -11.28 -13.75 8.83
N ALA A 379 -11.47 -12.56 8.26
CA ALA A 379 -10.96 -12.20 6.94
C ALA A 379 -9.43 -12.31 6.89
N ALA A 380 -8.74 -11.80 7.90
CA ALA A 380 -7.28 -11.92 7.97
C ALA A 380 -6.83 -13.39 8.03
N ALA A 381 -7.50 -14.24 8.82
CA ALA A 381 -7.19 -15.67 8.89
C ALA A 381 -7.40 -16.36 7.52
N VAL A 382 -8.53 -16.12 6.86
CA VAL A 382 -8.82 -16.67 5.54
C VAL A 382 -7.82 -16.20 4.49
N LEU A 383 -7.42 -14.94 4.51
CA LEU A 383 -6.43 -14.41 3.58
C LEU A 383 -5.06 -15.06 3.79
N LEU A 384 -4.64 -15.24 5.05
CA LEU A 384 -3.37 -15.93 5.38
C LEU A 384 -3.38 -17.40 4.94
N ASP A 385 -4.47 -18.13 5.19
CA ASP A 385 -4.63 -19.53 4.77
C ASP A 385 -4.58 -19.67 3.24
N ARG A 386 -4.98 -18.63 2.52
CA ARG A 386 -4.93 -18.57 1.05
C ARG A 386 -3.60 -18.05 0.50
N GLY A 387 -2.62 -17.85 1.35
CA GLY A 387 -1.26 -17.48 0.97
C GLY A 387 -1.02 -15.98 0.88
N ALA A 388 -1.91 -15.13 1.42
CA ALA A 388 -1.62 -13.71 1.57
C ALA A 388 -0.42 -13.53 2.50
N LEU A 389 0.43 -12.57 2.18
CA LEU A 389 1.59 -12.28 3.00
C LEU A 389 1.16 -11.65 4.34
N PRO A 390 1.86 -11.93 5.44
CA PRO A 390 1.58 -11.30 6.74
C PRO A 390 1.45 -9.78 6.66
N ILE A 391 2.23 -9.15 5.80
CA ILE A 391 2.22 -7.71 5.56
C ILE A 391 0.88 -7.20 4.97
N GLU A 392 0.21 -8.00 4.15
CA GLU A 392 -1.04 -7.62 3.48
C GLU A 392 -2.22 -7.53 4.47
N VAL A 393 -2.19 -8.35 5.53
CA VAL A 393 -3.24 -8.42 6.55
C VAL A 393 -2.87 -7.68 7.85
N ALA A 394 -1.64 -7.21 7.98
CA ALA A 394 -1.10 -6.64 9.21
C ALA A 394 -1.91 -5.43 9.70
N LEU A 395 -2.30 -4.51 8.83
CA LEU A 395 -3.08 -3.33 9.22
C LEU A 395 -4.49 -3.69 9.70
N GLN A 396 -5.10 -4.68 9.06
CA GLN A 396 -6.42 -5.17 9.43
C GLN A 396 -6.36 -5.80 10.84
N LEU A 397 -5.38 -6.67 11.08
CA LEU A 397 -5.13 -7.25 12.40
C LEU A 397 -4.72 -6.20 13.44
N ALA A 398 -3.88 -5.24 13.08
CA ALA A 398 -3.48 -4.18 13.99
C ALA A 398 -4.66 -3.36 14.51
N SER A 399 -5.72 -3.19 13.70
CA SER A 399 -6.93 -2.43 14.06
C SER A 399 -8.01 -3.27 14.74
N SER A 400 -8.09 -4.59 14.45
CA SER A 400 -9.20 -5.46 14.87
C SER A 400 -8.83 -6.42 15.99
N ALA A 401 -7.54 -6.76 16.18
CA ALA A 401 -7.08 -7.72 17.15
C ALA A 401 -7.25 -7.23 18.60
N GLU A 402 -7.57 -8.15 19.48
CA GLU A 402 -7.72 -7.94 20.92
C GLU A 402 -6.48 -8.45 21.69
N PRO A 403 -6.22 -7.93 22.89
CA PRO A 403 -5.14 -8.45 23.73
C PRO A 403 -5.27 -9.98 23.92
N GLY A 404 -4.17 -10.71 23.70
CA GLY A 404 -4.14 -12.18 23.77
C GLY A 404 -4.41 -12.89 22.43
N ASP A 405 -4.61 -12.17 21.34
CA ASP A 405 -4.76 -12.76 20.00
C ASP A 405 -3.40 -13.26 19.47
N GLU A 406 -3.12 -14.53 19.65
CA GLU A 406 -1.87 -15.21 19.30
C GLU A 406 -1.56 -15.12 17.80
N ILE A 407 -2.61 -15.26 16.94
CA ILE A 407 -2.45 -15.18 15.49
C ILE A 407 -2.05 -13.76 15.09
N ALA A 408 -2.69 -12.76 15.69
CA ALA A 408 -2.36 -11.37 15.42
C ALA A 408 -0.94 -11.03 15.88
N VAL A 409 -0.55 -11.41 17.10
CA VAL A 409 0.81 -11.17 17.62
C VAL A 409 1.87 -11.77 16.68
N THR A 410 1.69 -13.04 16.30
CA THR A 410 2.63 -13.74 15.42
C THR A 410 2.68 -13.13 14.02
N THR A 411 1.51 -12.79 13.47
CA THR A 411 1.42 -12.21 12.11
C THR A 411 2.01 -10.81 12.06
N LEU A 412 1.74 -9.98 13.08
CA LEU A 412 2.32 -8.64 13.16
C LEU A 412 3.85 -8.67 13.34
N LEU A 413 4.36 -9.63 14.12
CA LEU A 413 5.82 -9.83 14.24
C LEU A 413 6.44 -10.20 12.89
N ARG A 414 5.87 -11.19 12.18
CA ARG A 414 6.36 -11.59 10.86
C ARG A 414 6.28 -10.46 9.83
N ALA A 415 5.21 -9.68 9.87
CA ALA A 415 5.07 -8.49 9.01
C ALA A 415 6.13 -7.43 9.34
N ALA A 416 6.40 -7.19 10.62
CA ALA A 416 7.44 -6.27 11.07
C ALA A 416 8.84 -6.75 10.64
N GLU A 417 9.14 -8.05 10.79
CA GLU A 417 10.39 -8.66 10.32
C GLU A 417 10.55 -8.51 8.80
N ALA A 418 9.50 -8.73 8.02
CA ALA A 418 9.53 -8.56 6.57
C ALA A 418 9.79 -7.11 6.16
N LEU A 419 9.28 -6.14 6.92
CA LEU A 419 9.51 -4.70 6.69
C LEU A 419 10.83 -4.19 7.25
N SER A 420 11.50 -4.95 8.11
CA SER A 420 12.64 -4.46 8.91
C SER A 420 13.77 -3.84 8.11
N ALA A 421 14.06 -4.40 6.92
CA ALA A 421 15.12 -3.91 6.04
C ALA A 421 14.65 -2.75 5.14
N THR A 422 13.36 -2.59 4.96
CA THR A 422 12.77 -1.81 3.89
C THR A 422 11.98 -0.62 4.43
N ASP A 423 11.17 -0.80 5.48
CA ASP A 423 10.50 0.26 6.24
C ASP A 423 10.62 0.00 7.75
N PRO A 424 11.79 0.31 8.32
CA PRO A 424 11.99 0.13 9.75
C PRO A 424 10.99 0.91 10.61
N SER A 425 10.46 2.03 10.09
CA SER A 425 9.48 2.84 10.82
C SER A 425 8.14 2.11 10.95
N SER A 426 7.62 1.55 9.86
CA SER A 426 6.42 0.71 9.88
C SER A 426 6.66 -0.59 10.66
N ALA A 427 7.83 -1.21 10.53
CA ALA A 427 8.21 -2.38 11.32
C ALA A 427 8.14 -2.08 12.84
N ALA A 428 8.69 -0.96 13.28
CA ALA A 428 8.63 -0.54 14.68
C ALA A 428 7.19 -0.30 15.16
N ASN A 429 6.33 0.29 14.34
CA ASN A 429 4.93 0.53 14.68
C ASN A 429 4.14 -0.79 14.81
N LEU A 430 4.37 -1.74 13.89
CA LEU A 430 3.77 -3.08 13.98
C LEU A 430 4.29 -3.85 15.19
N GLY A 431 5.58 -3.78 15.49
CA GLY A 431 6.19 -4.39 16.66
C GLY A 431 5.58 -3.85 17.98
N ARG A 432 5.40 -2.54 18.09
CA ARG A 432 4.72 -1.91 19.22
C ARG A 432 3.27 -2.39 19.36
N ARG A 433 2.57 -2.50 18.24
CA ARG A 433 1.19 -2.99 18.24
C ARG A 433 1.12 -4.45 18.67
N ALA A 434 2.01 -5.32 18.14
CA ALA A 434 2.12 -6.71 18.55
C ALA A 434 2.42 -6.83 20.05
N LEU A 435 3.34 -6.00 20.58
CA LEU A 435 3.67 -5.97 22.00
C LEU A 435 2.49 -5.53 22.87
N ALA A 436 1.67 -4.60 22.41
CA ALA A 436 0.45 -4.17 23.10
C ALA A 436 -0.63 -5.28 23.15
N LEU A 437 -0.62 -6.19 22.18
CA LEU A 437 -1.51 -7.35 22.11
C LEU A 437 -0.98 -8.55 22.90
N ALA A 438 0.34 -8.68 23.05
CA ALA A 438 1.00 -9.78 23.76
C ALA A 438 0.81 -9.62 25.27
N PRO A 439 0.13 -10.59 25.95
CA PRO A 439 -0.03 -10.54 27.39
C PRO A 439 1.30 -10.65 28.13
N PRO A 440 1.36 -10.25 29.41
CA PRO A 440 2.51 -10.51 30.25
C PRO A 440 2.88 -12.01 30.26
N GLY A 441 4.15 -12.32 30.02
CA GLY A 441 4.63 -13.72 29.94
C GLY A 441 4.46 -14.40 28.59
N HIS A 442 3.99 -13.69 27.56
CA HIS A 442 3.94 -14.22 26.20
C HIS A 442 5.35 -14.50 25.65
N SER A 443 5.55 -15.67 25.04
CA SER A 443 6.89 -16.14 24.57
C SER A 443 7.56 -15.22 23.55
N LEU A 444 6.79 -14.46 22.78
CA LEU A 444 7.30 -13.53 21.78
C LEU A 444 7.57 -12.12 22.34
N ARG A 445 7.35 -11.88 23.63
CA ARG A 445 7.49 -10.55 24.22
C ARG A 445 8.94 -10.03 24.15
N GLY A 446 9.90 -10.87 24.53
CA GLY A 446 11.33 -10.56 24.42
C GLY A 446 11.76 -10.24 22.97
N PRO A 447 11.53 -11.15 22.00
CA PRO A 447 11.76 -10.88 20.59
C PRO A 447 11.08 -9.62 20.05
N LEU A 448 9.84 -9.32 20.47
CA LEU A 448 9.13 -8.10 20.07
C LEU A 448 9.80 -6.83 20.61
N VAL A 449 10.22 -6.85 21.88
CA VAL A 449 10.91 -5.69 22.46
C VAL A 449 12.26 -5.48 21.78
N ALA A 450 13.07 -6.54 21.67
CA ALA A 450 14.39 -6.48 21.04
C ALA A 450 14.29 -6.04 19.56
N GLY A 451 13.39 -6.65 18.79
CA GLY A 451 13.14 -6.29 17.39
C GLY A 451 12.66 -4.85 17.23
N THR A 452 11.69 -4.43 18.05
CA THR A 452 11.16 -3.05 17.98
C THR A 452 12.24 -2.01 18.27
N ALA A 453 13.11 -2.26 19.25
CA ALA A 453 14.23 -1.36 19.57
C ALA A 453 15.22 -1.25 18.39
N VAL A 454 15.56 -2.37 17.74
CA VAL A 454 16.42 -2.39 16.54
C VAL A 454 15.75 -1.65 15.38
N TRP A 455 14.45 -1.85 15.14
CA TRP A 455 13.72 -1.19 14.05
C TRP A 455 13.59 0.32 14.27
N LEU A 456 13.36 0.77 15.52
CA LEU A 456 13.38 2.18 15.87
C LEU A 456 14.77 2.82 15.59
N HIS A 457 15.84 2.11 15.96
CA HIS A 457 17.20 2.56 15.66
C HIS A 457 17.46 2.64 14.14
N ALA A 458 17.08 1.60 13.39
CA ALA A 458 17.21 1.57 11.95
C ALA A 458 16.39 2.67 11.24
N ALA A 459 15.27 3.09 11.85
CA ALA A 459 14.46 4.22 11.40
C ALA A 459 15.07 5.60 11.74
N GLY A 460 16.27 5.66 12.30
CA GLY A 460 16.93 6.90 12.74
C GLY A 460 16.39 7.47 14.06
N ARG A 461 15.54 6.73 14.79
CA ARG A 461 14.89 7.13 16.05
C ARG A 461 15.64 6.55 17.25
N THR A 462 16.97 6.76 17.31
CA THR A 462 17.87 6.10 18.30
C THR A 462 17.51 6.44 19.74
N ASP A 463 17.21 7.70 20.06
CA ASP A 463 16.84 8.10 21.43
C ASP A 463 15.55 7.43 21.90
N GLU A 464 14.60 7.26 20.96
CA GLU A 464 13.35 6.57 21.23
C GLU A 464 13.57 5.05 21.39
N ALA A 465 14.49 4.47 20.61
CA ALA A 465 14.89 3.06 20.72
C ALA A 465 15.49 2.78 22.11
N LEU A 466 16.38 3.64 22.58
CA LEU A 466 16.99 3.53 23.90
C LEU A 466 15.94 3.70 25.01
N THR A 467 15.08 4.71 24.92
CA THR A 467 14.00 4.95 25.88
C THR A 467 13.04 3.78 25.96
N PHE A 468 12.71 3.18 24.80
CA PHE A 468 11.84 2.02 24.69
C PHE A 468 12.49 0.79 25.33
N ALA A 469 13.75 0.50 25.02
CA ALA A 469 14.51 -0.61 25.59
C ALA A 469 14.68 -0.44 27.12
N ASP A 470 15.06 0.75 27.58
CA ASP A 470 15.18 1.08 29.00
C ASP A 470 13.85 0.90 29.76
N THR A 471 12.73 1.29 29.15
CA THR A 471 11.42 1.12 29.73
C THR A 471 11.07 -0.36 29.90
N ALA A 472 11.45 -1.20 28.94
CA ALA A 472 11.27 -2.64 29.04
C ALA A 472 12.20 -3.26 30.10
N LEU A 473 13.47 -2.81 30.17
CA LEU A 473 14.45 -3.30 31.16
C LEU A 473 14.09 -2.93 32.59
N ARG A 474 13.28 -1.88 32.83
CA ARG A 474 12.75 -1.55 34.16
C ARG A 474 11.64 -2.50 34.62
N GLN A 475 11.05 -3.23 33.69
CA GLN A 475 10.13 -4.31 34.02
C GLN A 475 10.95 -5.56 34.37
N ALA A 476 10.48 -6.39 35.29
CA ALA A 476 11.14 -7.66 35.63
C ALA A 476 10.99 -8.62 34.44
N LEU A 477 11.98 -8.59 33.54
CA LEU A 477 12.03 -9.51 32.41
C LEU A 477 12.70 -10.84 32.82
N PRO A 478 12.32 -11.96 32.20
CA PRO A 478 13.10 -13.19 32.31
C PRO A 478 14.55 -12.95 31.83
N PRO A 479 15.57 -13.60 32.42
CA PRO A 479 16.97 -13.35 32.08
C PRO A 479 17.30 -13.44 30.59
N THR A 480 16.69 -14.39 29.89
CA THR A 480 16.87 -14.54 28.42
C THR A 480 16.32 -13.35 27.65
N GLU A 481 15.11 -12.89 28.00
CA GLU A 481 14.47 -11.73 27.35
C GLU A 481 15.24 -10.44 27.63
N GLU A 482 15.69 -10.25 28.90
CA GLU A 482 16.55 -9.12 29.27
C GLU A 482 17.83 -9.13 28.45
N ALA A 483 18.49 -10.28 28.32
CA ALA A 483 19.69 -10.41 27.52
C ALA A 483 19.44 -10.08 26.01
N GLU A 484 18.32 -10.50 25.44
CA GLU A 484 17.97 -10.14 24.05
C GLU A 484 17.77 -8.63 23.86
N VAL A 485 17.09 -7.96 24.81
CA VAL A 485 16.94 -6.51 24.80
C VAL A 485 18.30 -5.81 24.92
N ARG A 486 19.16 -6.28 25.83
CA ARG A 486 20.52 -5.74 25.99
C ARG A 486 21.39 -6.00 24.75
N LEU A 487 21.19 -7.13 24.05
CA LEU A 487 21.87 -7.42 22.78
C LEU A 487 21.45 -6.43 21.69
N SER A 488 20.18 -6.05 21.65
CA SER A 488 19.70 -5.03 20.71
C SER A 488 20.40 -3.68 20.94
N ILE A 489 20.50 -3.21 22.21
CA ILE A 489 21.24 -1.97 22.57
C ILE A 489 22.72 -2.07 22.17
N ALA A 490 23.37 -3.20 22.51
CA ALA A 490 24.77 -3.43 22.20
C ALA A 490 25.07 -3.43 20.70
N SER A 491 24.06 -3.66 19.88
CA SER A 491 24.14 -3.70 18.42
C SER A 491 23.92 -2.34 17.74
N MET A 492 23.46 -1.31 18.44
CA MET A 492 23.13 0.00 17.87
C MET A 492 24.39 0.83 17.61
N PHE A 493 24.88 0.85 16.38
CA PHE A 493 26.19 1.44 16.02
C PHE A 493 26.27 2.95 16.27
N SER A 494 25.20 3.70 16.32
CA SER A 494 25.17 5.14 16.63
C SER A 494 25.14 5.44 18.14
N VAL A 495 25.04 4.41 18.99
CA VAL A 495 25.14 4.53 20.46
C VAL A 495 26.60 4.46 20.88
N SER A 496 27.00 5.20 21.92
CA SER A 496 28.38 5.20 22.36
C SER A 496 28.90 3.79 22.69
N PRO A 497 30.18 3.48 22.34
CA PRO A 497 30.75 2.16 22.61
C PRO A 497 30.71 1.76 24.10
N GLU A 498 30.78 2.73 25.01
CA GLU A 498 30.69 2.51 26.46
C GLU A 498 29.34 1.96 26.87
N ILE A 499 28.23 2.61 26.43
CA ILE A 499 26.84 2.16 26.72
C ILE A 499 26.62 0.77 26.15
N ARG A 500 27.11 0.51 24.94
CA ARG A 500 27.02 -0.80 24.29
C ARG A 500 27.81 -1.88 25.05
N ALA A 501 29.03 -1.57 25.50
CA ALA A 501 29.84 -2.48 26.29
C ALA A 501 29.19 -2.77 27.66
N ASP A 502 28.67 -1.74 28.33
CA ASP A 502 28.00 -1.90 29.64
C ASP A 502 26.71 -2.72 29.49
N SER A 503 25.99 -2.58 28.39
CA SER A 503 24.84 -3.44 28.07
C SER A 503 25.25 -4.92 27.95
N CYS A 504 26.38 -5.20 27.28
CA CYS A 504 26.92 -6.55 27.22
C CYS A 504 27.33 -7.09 28.60
N ARG A 505 28.05 -6.28 29.42
CA ARG A 505 28.47 -6.69 30.78
C ARG A 505 27.26 -7.01 31.67
N ALA A 506 26.24 -6.15 31.61
CA ALA A 506 25.01 -6.38 32.38
C ALA A 506 24.31 -7.68 31.96
N ALA A 507 24.24 -7.98 30.65
CA ALA A 507 23.69 -9.24 30.18
C ALA A 507 24.53 -10.45 30.63
N LEU A 508 25.85 -10.37 30.58
CA LEU A 508 26.74 -11.44 30.97
C LEU A 508 26.71 -11.76 32.48
N ALA A 509 26.24 -10.82 33.30
CA ALA A 509 26.00 -11.02 34.72
C ALA A 509 24.71 -11.84 35.01
N LEU A 510 23.83 -11.99 34.05
CA LEU A 510 22.62 -12.78 34.18
C LEU A 510 22.94 -14.29 34.21
N THR A 511 22.15 -15.04 34.97
CA THR A 511 22.26 -16.50 35.05
C THR A 511 21.28 -17.18 34.09
N GLY A 512 21.61 -18.39 33.65
CA GLY A 512 20.70 -19.21 32.83
C GLY A 512 20.66 -18.85 31.35
N LEU A 513 21.61 -18.02 30.86
CA LEU A 513 21.70 -17.73 29.43
C LEU A 513 22.18 -18.96 28.65
N SER A 514 21.64 -19.15 27.45
CA SER A 514 22.16 -20.12 26.50
C SER A 514 23.60 -19.79 26.11
N ALA A 515 24.40 -20.80 25.78
CA ALA A 515 25.78 -20.60 25.35
C ALA A 515 25.85 -19.68 24.10
N SER A 516 24.89 -19.81 23.15
CA SER A 516 24.82 -18.97 21.96
C SER A 516 24.60 -17.51 22.32
N LEU A 517 23.62 -17.18 23.17
CA LEU A 517 23.33 -15.80 23.57
C LEU A 517 24.51 -15.19 24.34
N ARG A 518 25.13 -15.94 25.24
CA ARG A 518 26.33 -15.56 25.96
C ARG A 518 27.49 -15.23 24.99
N ASN A 519 27.74 -16.10 24.01
CA ASN A 519 28.79 -15.92 23.03
C ASN A 519 28.59 -14.68 22.15
N ARG A 520 27.33 -14.39 21.78
CA ARG A 520 27.01 -13.15 21.06
C ARG A 520 27.30 -11.90 21.86
N HIS A 521 26.98 -11.88 23.15
CA HIS A 521 27.35 -10.78 24.04
C HIS A 521 28.85 -10.64 24.21
N LEU A 522 29.60 -11.75 24.37
CA LEU A 522 31.03 -11.74 24.47
C LEU A 522 31.68 -11.17 23.21
N ALA A 523 31.28 -11.64 22.03
CA ALA A 523 31.80 -11.15 20.77
C ALA A 523 31.49 -9.65 20.55
N LEU A 524 30.28 -9.20 20.88
CA LEU A 524 29.91 -7.78 20.82
C LEU A 524 30.64 -6.95 21.87
N LEU A 525 30.93 -7.50 23.04
CA LEU A 525 31.73 -6.80 24.05
C LEU A 525 33.15 -6.56 23.54
N VAL A 526 33.81 -7.58 22.96
CA VAL A 526 35.13 -7.42 22.30
C VAL A 526 35.07 -6.31 21.25
N HIS A 527 34.04 -6.35 20.37
CA HIS A 527 33.90 -5.34 19.34
C HIS A 527 33.71 -3.93 19.92
N ASN A 528 32.81 -3.77 20.89
CA ASN A 528 32.53 -2.47 21.49
C ASN A 528 33.72 -1.91 22.28
N LEU A 529 34.52 -2.75 22.93
CA LEU A 529 35.76 -2.37 23.56
C LEU A 529 36.79 -1.91 22.53
N SER A 530 36.95 -2.64 21.43
CA SER A 530 37.86 -2.29 20.34
C SER A 530 37.51 -0.92 19.73
N VAL A 531 36.26 -0.72 19.35
CA VAL A 531 35.77 0.54 18.78
C VAL A 531 35.81 1.68 19.80
N GLY A 532 35.63 1.39 21.09
CA GLY A 532 35.78 2.36 22.20
C GLY A 532 37.22 2.69 22.59
N GLY A 533 38.23 2.23 21.84
CA GLY A 533 39.65 2.51 22.09
C GLY A 533 40.25 1.69 23.23
N ARG A 534 39.53 0.75 23.82
CA ARG A 534 40.02 -0.13 24.91
C ARG A 534 40.62 -1.41 24.33
N VAL A 535 41.56 -1.23 23.36
CA VAL A 535 42.14 -2.32 22.56
C VAL A 535 42.86 -3.38 23.42
N PRO A 536 43.66 -3.03 24.48
CA PRO A 536 44.29 -4.04 25.32
C PRO A 536 43.28 -4.99 25.97
N GLU A 537 42.20 -4.44 26.55
CA GLU A 537 41.13 -5.22 27.19
C GLU A 537 40.33 -6.07 26.17
N ALA A 538 40.03 -5.48 24.99
CA ALA A 538 39.38 -6.20 23.89
C ALA A 538 40.19 -7.42 23.46
N ARG A 539 41.51 -7.31 23.43
CA ARG A 539 42.41 -8.38 23.01
C ARG A 539 42.46 -9.50 24.05
N GLU A 540 42.65 -9.14 25.32
CA GLU A 540 42.67 -10.10 26.40
C GLU A 540 41.38 -10.93 26.43
N LEU A 541 40.22 -10.26 26.32
CA LEU A 541 38.93 -10.94 26.23
C LEU A 541 38.80 -11.77 24.96
N ALA A 542 39.28 -11.29 23.80
CA ALA A 542 39.20 -12.04 22.54
C ALA A 542 39.98 -13.35 22.62
N ASP A 543 41.19 -13.33 23.25
CA ASP A 543 42.01 -14.52 23.46
C ASP A 543 41.31 -15.56 24.34
N GLU A 544 40.57 -15.12 25.37
CA GLU A 544 39.79 -15.97 26.25
C GLU A 544 38.58 -16.64 25.52
N VAL A 545 37.86 -15.87 24.71
CA VAL A 545 36.57 -16.33 24.16
C VAL A 545 36.66 -16.97 22.78
N ARG A 546 37.80 -16.86 22.08
CA ARG A 546 38.00 -17.36 20.72
C ARG A 546 37.71 -18.87 20.59
N GLY A 547 38.26 -19.68 21.49
CA GLY A 547 38.02 -21.12 21.51
C GLY A 547 36.53 -21.46 21.68
N PRO A 548 35.92 -21.06 22.79
CA PRO A 548 34.48 -21.29 23.01
C PRO A 548 33.55 -20.82 21.91
N ILE A 549 33.80 -19.66 21.29
CA ILE A 549 32.97 -19.13 20.20
C ILE A 549 33.14 -19.99 18.94
N LYS A 550 34.38 -20.34 18.60
CA LYS A 550 34.67 -21.18 17.43
C LYS A 550 34.00 -22.57 17.55
N ASP A 551 34.06 -23.16 18.74
CA ASP A 551 33.53 -24.51 19.00
C ASP A 551 32.01 -24.52 19.10
N SER A 552 31.36 -23.38 19.39
CA SER A 552 29.90 -23.28 19.54
C SER A 552 29.12 -23.41 18.23
N GLY A 553 29.78 -23.19 17.08
CA GLY A 553 29.09 -23.12 15.79
C GLY A 553 28.18 -21.90 15.60
N ASP A 554 28.13 -20.94 16.53
CA ASP A 554 27.37 -19.70 16.37
C ASP A 554 28.05 -18.77 15.37
N VAL A 555 27.54 -18.78 14.14
CA VAL A 555 28.09 -17.99 13.02
C VAL A 555 28.03 -16.50 13.31
N ARG A 556 27.00 -16.00 14.01
CA ARG A 556 26.89 -14.56 14.33
C ARG A 556 27.92 -14.13 15.37
N ALA A 557 28.13 -14.92 16.39
CA ALA A 557 29.15 -14.65 17.38
C ALA A 557 30.57 -14.69 16.78
N ARG A 558 30.82 -15.68 15.93
CA ARG A 558 32.09 -15.81 15.22
C ARG A 558 32.39 -14.63 14.30
N PHE A 559 31.40 -14.25 13.46
CA PHE A 559 31.50 -13.08 12.60
C PHE A 559 31.87 -11.81 13.37
N MET A 560 31.17 -11.54 14.47
CA MET A 560 31.46 -10.36 15.31
C MET A 560 32.82 -10.39 15.97
N LEU A 561 33.30 -11.57 16.37
CA LEU A 561 34.63 -11.72 16.97
C LEU A 561 35.71 -11.49 15.94
N GLU A 562 35.62 -12.13 14.76
CA GLU A 562 36.58 -11.96 13.66
C GLU A 562 36.69 -10.49 13.23
N LEU A 563 35.53 -9.80 13.13
CA LEU A 563 35.49 -8.36 12.85
C LEU A 563 36.20 -7.53 13.95
N ALA A 564 35.93 -7.84 15.21
CA ALA A 564 36.53 -7.14 16.34
C ALA A 564 38.08 -7.36 16.41
N GLU A 565 38.53 -8.59 16.20
CA GLU A 565 39.96 -8.92 16.14
C GLU A 565 40.67 -8.25 14.97
N SER A 566 40.01 -8.14 13.80
CA SER A 566 40.52 -7.35 12.68
C SER A 566 40.74 -5.89 13.10
N GLY A 567 39.76 -5.28 13.82
CA GLY A 567 39.93 -3.94 14.39
C GLY A 567 41.08 -3.82 15.37
N ASN A 568 41.31 -4.82 16.21
CA ASN A 568 42.46 -4.84 17.13
C ASN A 568 43.80 -4.89 16.40
N PHE A 569 43.95 -5.68 15.34
CA PHE A 569 45.15 -5.71 14.51
C PHE A 569 45.35 -4.43 13.72
N TYR A 570 44.28 -3.84 13.24
CA TYR A 570 44.29 -2.54 12.58
C TYR A 570 44.85 -1.46 13.50
N ALA A 571 44.36 -1.40 14.73
CA ALA A 571 44.83 -0.44 15.73
C ALA A 571 46.36 -0.57 16.05
N ASP A 572 46.94 -1.75 15.87
CA ASP A 572 48.36 -2.02 16.01
C ASP A 572 49.18 -1.73 14.73
N GLY A 573 48.56 -1.30 13.64
CA GLY A 573 49.22 -1.16 12.35
C GLY A 573 49.56 -2.50 11.67
N ARG A 574 49.01 -3.61 12.14
CA ARG A 574 49.22 -4.97 11.61
C ARG A 574 48.20 -5.28 10.52
N PHE A 575 48.21 -4.47 9.46
CA PHE A 575 47.16 -4.46 8.43
C PHE A 575 47.04 -5.79 7.68
N ALA A 576 48.12 -6.55 7.48
CA ALA A 576 48.05 -7.86 6.83
C ALA A 576 47.25 -8.89 7.65
N GLN A 577 47.36 -8.89 8.98
CA GLN A 577 46.58 -9.75 9.85
C GLN A 577 45.15 -9.25 9.97
N ALA A 578 44.95 -7.94 10.01
CA ALA A 578 43.61 -7.34 9.96
C ALA A 578 42.85 -7.76 8.70
N LEU A 579 43.51 -7.75 7.54
CA LEU A 579 42.94 -8.18 6.28
C LEU A 579 42.55 -9.67 6.29
N ALA A 580 43.42 -10.54 6.77
CA ALA A 580 43.14 -11.96 6.85
C ALA A 580 41.89 -12.28 7.70
N LEU A 581 41.72 -11.55 8.82
CA LEU A 581 40.56 -11.73 9.67
C LEU A 581 39.29 -11.14 9.08
N ILE A 582 39.37 -10.00 8.37
CA ILE A 582 38.20 -9.43 7.72
C ILE A 582 37.67 -10.33 6.61
N GLU A 583 38.54 -11.02 5.89
CA GLU A 583 38.16 -12.00 4.87
C GLU A 583 37.45 -13.22 5.47
N LEU A 584 37.94 -13.70 6.64
CA LEU A 584 37.23 -14.73 7.41
C LEU A 584 35.87 -14.24 7.92
N ALA A 585 35.83 -13.02 8.42
CA ALA A 585 34.60 -12.41 8.89
C ALA A 585 33.55 -12.29 7.75
N LEU A 586 33.96 -11.95 6.54
CA LEU A 586 33.04 -11.90 5.38
C LEU A 586 32.45 -13.26 5.04
N ILE A 587 33.27 -14.34 5.09
CA ILE A 587 32.79 -15.72 4.89
C ILE A 587 31.75 -16.09 5.97
N SER A 588 32.04 -15.77 7.23
CA SER A 588 31.10 -16.00 8.34
C SER A 588 29.86 -15.11 8.20
N GLY A 589 30.03 -13.89 7.73
CA GLY A 589 28.98 -12.89 7.55
C GLY A 589 27.92 -13.27 6.51
N GLU A 590 28.32 -13.87 5.39
CA GLU A 590 27.39 -14.33 4.35
C GLU A 590 26.35 -15.34 4.90
N SER A 591 26.75 -16.14 5.86
CA SER A 591 25.86 -17.09 6.53
C SER A 591 25.03 -16.47 7.65
N SER A 592 25.39 -15.25 8.12
CA SER A 592 24.74 -14.59 9.27
C SER A 592 23.39 -13.94 8.94
N ARG A 593 23.12 -13.66 7.67
CA ARG A 593 21.97 -12.89 7.16
C ARG A 593 21.90 -11.43 7.69
N ASP A 594 22.98 -10.91 8.26
CA ASP A 594 23.09 -9.50 8.70
C ASP A 594 23.72 -8.65 7.58
N LEU A 595 22.92 -8.33 6.58
CA LEU A 595 23.41 -7.62 5.39
C LEU A 595 24.05 -6.27 5.71
N THR A 596 23.48 -5.52 6.66
CA THR A 596 24.03 -4.21 7.07
C THR A 596 25.46 -4.33 7.58
N ARG A 597 25.72 -5.30 8.47
CA ARG A 597 27.06 -5.54 9.00
C ARG A 597 28.01 -6.06 7.94
N VAL A 598 27.55 -6.95 7.07
CA VAL A 598 28.36 -7.45 5.95
C VAL A 598 28.79 -6.28 5.05
N MET A 599 27.91 -5.34 4.74
CA MET A 599 28.25 -4.16 3.93
C MET A 599 29.28 -3.27 4.62
N LEU A 600 29.11 -2.98 5.91
CA LEU A 600 30.11 -2.22 6.68
C LEU A 600 31.47 -2.95 6.74
N THR A 601 31.46 -4.28 6.87
CA THR A 601 32.67 -5.10 6.88
C THR A 601 33.38 -5.07 5.52
N ARG A 602 32.62 -5.07 4.42
CA ARG A 602 33.18 -4.92 3.07
C ARG A 602 33.84 -3.56 2.84
N GLN A 603 33.24 -2.48 3.36
CA GLN A 603 33.90 -1.17 3.35
C GLN A 603 35.20 -1.20 4.15
N TRP A 604 35.15 -1.75 5.35
CA TRP A 604 36.34 -1.90 6.19
C TRP A 604 37.49 -2.69 5.52
N ARG A 605 37.12 -3.71 4.69
CA ARG A 605 38.09 -4.43 3.86
C ARG A 605 38.77 -3.50 2.85
N CYS A 606 38.05 -2.61 2.19
CA CYS A 606 38.61 -1.65 1.24
C CYS A 606 39.59 -0.72 1.96
N ASP A 607 39.24 -0.19 3.15
CA ASP A 607 40.11 0.68 3.93
C ASP A 607 41.43 -0.02 4.33
N ILE A 608 41.34 -1.29 4.73
CA ILE A 608 42.53 -2.10 5.07
C ILE A 608 43.38 -2.41 3.83
N LEU A 609 42.78 -2.72 2.68
CA LEU A 609 43.50 -2.96 1.42
C LEU A 609 44.27 -1.72 0.98
N MET A 610 43.66 -0.54 1.09
CA MET A 610 44.31 0.73 0.79
C MET A 610 45.53 0.97 1.67
N LEU A 611 45.40 0.73 2.98
CA LEU A 611 46.53 0.86 3.93
C LEU A 611 47.62 -0.20 3.77
N ASN A 612 47.35 -1.30 3.08
CA ASN A 612 48.33 -2.31 2.70
C ASN A 612 48.95 -2.06 1.31
N ASP A 613 48.70 -0.90 0.69
CA ASP A 613 49.15 -0.55 -0.65
C ASP A 613 48.69 -1.52 -1.74
N ARG A 614 47.52 -2.16 -1.53
CA ARG A 614 46.89 -3.11 -2.46
C ARG A 614 45.79 -2.43 -3.24
N LEU A 615 46.14 -1.33 -3.95
CA LEU A 615 45.20 -0.41 -4.57
C LEU A 615 44.33 -1.07 -5.64
N ASP A 616 44.90 -1.95 -6.48
CA ASP A 616 44.12 -2.68 -7.51
C ASP A 616 43.04 -3.55 -6.87
N GLN A 617 43.38 -4.26 -5.80
CA GLN A 617 42.43 -5.11 -5.08
C GLN A 617 41.38 -4.28 -4.30
N CYS A 618 41.75 -3.09 -3.85
CA CYS A 618 40.81 -2.16 -3.24
C CYS A 618 39.77 -1.69 -4.28
N LEU A 619 40.21 -1.35 -5.48
CA LEU A 619 39.35 -0.92 -6.57
C LEU A 619 38.38 -2.05 -7.00
N ASP A 620 38.92 -3.27 -7.18
CA ASP A 620 38.08 -4.45 -7.52
C ASP A 620 37.03 -4.69 -6.43
N ALA A 621 37.43 -4.64 -5.16
CA ALA A 621 36.53 -4.81 -4.02
C ALA A 621 35.47 -3.70 -3.95
N ALA A 622 35.83 -2.45 -4.25
CA ALA A 622 34.87 -1.34 -4.28
C ALA A 622 33.82 -1.53 -5.39
N VAL A 623 34.25 -1.96 -6.58
CA VAL A 623 33.32 -2.27 -7.69
C VAL A 623 32.38 -3.41 -7.30
N GLU A 624 32.89 -4.49 -6.69
CA GLU A 624 32.05 -5.59 -6.18
C GLU A 624 31.07 -5.12 -5.10
N ASN A 625 31.51 -4.25 -4.20
CA ASN A 625 30.66 -3.69 -3.13
C ASN A 625 29.53 -2.85 -3.70
N VAL A 626 29.81 -2.02 -4.70
CA VAL A 626 28.80 -1.24 -5.42
C VAL A 626 27.78 -2.18 -6.06
N ALA A 627 28.25 -3.19 -6.81
CA ALA A 627 27.35 -4.17 -7.46
C ALA A 627 26.47 -4.93 -6.45
N LEU A 628 27.06 -5.32 -5.31
CA LEU A 628 26.33 -6.02 -4.25
C LEU A 628 25.32 -5.10 -3.55
N ALA A 629 25.70 -3.85 -3.28
CA ALA A 629 24.80 -2.86 -2.71
C ALA A 629 23.63 -2.54 -3.66
N GLN A 630 23.88 -2.49 -4.95
CA GLN A 630 22.85 -2.39 -6.00
C GLN A 630 21.91 -3.58 -5.96
N LYS A 631 22.46 -4.80 -6.02
CA LYS A 631 21.68 -6.05 -6.00
C LYS A 631 20.76 -6.16 -4.78
N HIS A 632 21.19 -5.66 -3.63
CA HIS A 632 20.44 -5.70 -2.38
C HIS A 632 19.75 -4.38 -2.04
N HIS A 633 19.71 -3.42 -2.96
CA HIS A 633 19.04 -2.13 -2.81
C HIS A 633 19.47 -1.33 -1.55
N GLN A 634 20.76 -1.40 -1.19
CA GLN A 634 21.32 -0.72 0.00
C GLN A 634 21.83 0.68 -0.34
N ALA A 635 20.94 1.64 -0.52
CA ALA A 635 21.25 3.02 -0.94
C ALA A 635 22.24 3.76 -0.01
N TRP A 636 22.22 3.45 1.30
CA TRP A 636 23.17 4.02 2.27
C TRP A 636 24.58 3.49 2.03
N ALA A 637 24.74 2.20 1.72
CA ALA A 637 26.04 1.56 1.49
C ALA A 637 26.72 2.11 0.22
N LEU A 638 25.92 2.45 -0.79
CA LEU A 638 26.44 3.06 -2.02
C LEU A 638 27.12 4.39 -1.76
N ARG A 639 26.49 5.29 -1.01
CA ARG A 639 27.13 6.55 -0.63
C ARG A 639 28.46 6.36 0.07
N VAL A 640 28.57 5.32 0.91
CA VAL A 640 29.80 4.98 1.60
C VAL A 640 30.83 4.44 0.62
N PHE A 641 30.43 3.58 -0.34
CA PHE A 641 31.33 2.97 -1.32
C PHE A 641 31.78 3.92 -2.44
N GLU A 642 30.99 4.95 -2.75
CA GLU A 642 31.32 5.96 -3.78
C GLU A 642 32.21 7.08 -3.24
N THR A 643 32.24 7.30 -1.92
CA THR A 643 33.01 8.39 -1.29
C THR A 643 34.31 7.91 -0.61
N GLY A 644 34.53 6.62 -0.44
CA GLY A 644 35.73 5.99 0.07
C GLY A 644 36.61 5.52 -1.05
#